data_f9ba4cd4d7c6c731da5ac7e1ee6da7cb
#
_entry.id   f9ba4cd4d7c6c731da5ac7e1ee6da7cb
#
_cell.length_a   1.000
_cell.length_b   1.000
_cell.length_c   1.000
_cell.angle_alpha   90.00
_cell.angle_beta   90.00
_cell.angle_gamma   90.00
#
_symmetry.space_group_name_H-M   'P 1'
#
loop_
_entity.id
_entity.type
_entity.pdbx_description
1 polymer ?
#
loop_
_entity_poly.entity_id
_entity_poly.type
_entity_poly.pdbx_seq_one_letter_code
_entity_poly.pdbx_strand_id
1 'polypeptide(L)'
;MRGETVEDEYDEVSPIEEVRLTVSTKDDPYLPAWTFRVWSLGLPFCLLLSFLNTFFAFRTQPLVISMIPVQVVTLPLGRFLEKVLPKKTFRIPGFGNEEFTLNPGPFNMKEHVLISVFANAGAGFGAGAAYAVSVVTIIKALYRRPSAGMQSRATYSPLCQPFLGCAGLFPNSTLAQQLGSGMHGLGLGAFSLDWSVMDSYLGSPLITPFFAIVNVFVGFFLVMHVVTPIAYWGFNLFDAKTFPFFSSHMFNEVGQIYNVSAIVNSDFELDIPAYERQGRIYISMFFALSYGIGFAAIISTLTHVAFFNGRDIYERFQDSTRRKEDIHTKLMMKYEPIPNWWFLSLLVVSLILSLLLCTLMEGDIQLPWWGFVFATGLALIFTLPISIITATTNVSPGLNILTEYLMGIIYPGRPIANVCFKTYAYISMGQAISFLSDLKLGHYMKIPKKAMFVVQLLGTIIAGSVNIIVAWYLLTTVENICQDQLLPPNSPWTCPGERIFFDASVIWGLVGPNRIFGSEGNYPALNWFFLGGALAPVIVWLLHKAFPQHRWIAFIHIPVLLGATHALPPATTLNFNTWITVGTIFNYFIFRYQKVTWQRYNYVLSAALDAGLAFMGVLLYFTVATENRSINWWGSQGEHCDLATCPTTEGVAVDGCPVLY
;
A
#
# COMPACT_ATOMS: atom_id res chain seq x y z
N MET A 1 -9.16 54.73 13.52
CA MET A 1 -8.39 53.48 13.79
C MET A 1 -9.44 52.49 14.30
N ARG A 2 -9.97 51.62 13.45
CA ARG A 2 -10.81 50.49 13.86
C ARG A 2 -9.92 49.44 14.45
N GLY A 3 -10.18 49.04 15.68
CA GLY A 3 -9.49 47.89 16.29
C GLY A 3 -9.81 46.63 15.51
N GLU A 4 -8.82 46.13 14.81
CA GLU A 4 -8.81 44.76 14.34
C GLU A 4 -8.85 43.88 15.58
N THR A 5 -9.93 43.14 15.75
CA THR A 5 -10.13 42.27 16.88
C THR A 5 -9.25 41.01 16.66
N VAL A 6 -8.70 40.49 17.73
CA VAL A 6 -7.86 39.23 17.72
C VAL A 6 -8.59 38.07 17.05
N GLU A 7 -9.93 38.13 16.91
CA GLU A 7 -10.72 37.14 16.18
C GLU A 7 -10.52 37.19 14.66
N ASP A 8 -10.23 38.37 14.08
CA ASP A 8 -10.02 38.51 12.63
C ASP A 8 -8.66 37.96 12.19
N GLU A 9 -7.66 37.95 13.07
CA GLU A 9 -6.34 37.39 12.82
C GLU A 9 -6.35 35.83 12.82
N TYR A 10 -7.27 35.21 13.57
CA TYR A 10 -7.47 33.74 13.57
C TYR A 10 -8.22 33.23 12.33
N ASP A 11 -8.99 34.06 11.68
CA ASP A 11 -9.74 33.68 10.46
C ASP A 11 -8.86 33.66 9.18
N GLU A 12 -7.63 34.17 9.24
CA GLU A 12 -6.67 34.19 8.13
C GLU A 12 -5.65 33.03 8.15
N VAL A 13 -5.74 32.13 9.13
CA VAL A 13 -4.74 31.07 9.34
C VAL A 13 -5.40 29.70 9.37
N SER A 14 -4.76 28.70 8.75
CA SER A 14 -5.26 27.32 8.80
C SER A 14 -5.27 26.77 10.24
N PRO A 15 -6.32 26.03 10.65
CA PRO A 15 -6.41 25.42 11.97
C PRO A 15 -5.39 24.29 12.17
N ILE A 16 -4.82 23.73 11.10
CA ILE A 16 -3.85 22.62 11.13
C ILE A 16 -2.45 23.21 11.15
N GLU A 17 -1.67 22.90 12.19
CA GLU A 17 -0.33 23.46 12.40
C GLU A 17 0.63 23.17 11.25
N GLU A 18 0.67 21.93 10.77
CA GLU A 18 1.54 21.51 9.67
C GLU A 18 1.20 22.26 8.36
N VAL A 19 -0.08 22.44 8.06
CA VAL A 19 -0.54 23.20 6.89
C VAL A 19 -0.14 24.67 7.04
N ARG A 20 -0.34 25.26 8.22
CA ARG A 20 0.04 26.64 8.51
C ARG A 20 1.53 26.90 8.33
N LEU A 21 2.35 25.91 8.67
CA LEU A 21 3.81 26.01 8.58
C LEU A 21 4.37 25.80 7.17
N THR A 22 3.64 25.09 6.31
CA THR A 22 4.18 24.61 5.03
C THR A 22 3.45 25.12 3.80
N VAL A 23 2.14 25.46 3.91
CA VAL A 23 1.31 25.84 2.77
C VAL A 23 1.12 27.35 2.73
N SER A 24 1.43 27.95 1.56
CA SER A 24 1.24 29.39 1.34
C SER A 24 -0.23 29.78 1.28
N THR A 25 -0.60 30.87 1.95
CA THR A 25 -1.93 31.49 1.84
C THR A 25 -2.05 32.49 0.68
N LYS A 26 -0.97 32.67 -0.12
CA LYS A 26 -0.99 33.52 -1.31
C LYS A 26 -1.45 32.73 -2.52
N ASP A 27 -2.31 33.35 -3.36
CA ASP A 27 -2.78 32.78 -4.63
C ASP A 27 -2.82 33.85 -5.71
N ASP A 28 -2.45 33.47 -6.92
CA ASP A 28 -2.65 34.26 -8.13
C ASP A 28 -3.54 33.46 -9.11
N PRO A 29 -4.86 33.77 -9.18
CA PRO A 29 -5.79 33.07 -10.06
C PRO A 29 -5.48 33.20 -11.55
N TYR A 30 -4.73 34.22 -11.96
CA TYR A 30 -4.39 34.46 -13.37
C TYR A 30 -3.21 33.65 -13.89
N LEU A 31 -2.47 32.95 -13.01
CA LEU A 31 -1.39 32.08 -13.46
C LEU A 31 -1.93 30.97 -14.37
N PRO A 32 -1.34 30.78 -15.56
CA PRO A 32 -1.78 29.76 -16.50
C PRO A 32 -1.53 28.36 -15.95
N ALA A 33 -2.58 27.52 -15.97
CA ALA A 33 -2.50 26.13 -15.57
C ALA A 33 -2.53 25.17 -16.76
N TRP A 34 -3.33 25.49 -17.80
CA TRP A 34 -3.46 24.71 -19.03
C TRP A 34 -2.45 25.15 -20.07
N THR A 35 -1.23 24.66 -19.99
CA THR A 35 -0.15 25.07 -20.90
C THR A 35 0.36 23.87 -21.72
N PHE A 36 0.97 24.14 -22.84
CA PHE A 36 1.63 23.13 -23.66
C PHE A 36 2.67 22.34 -22.84
N ARG A 37 3.37 23.00 -21.92
CA ARG A 37 4.38 22.37 -21.07
C ARG A 37 3.82 21.31 -20.15
N VAL A 38 2.61 21.51 -19.62
CA VAL A 38 1.92 20.50 -18.78
C VAL A 38 1.68 19.22 -19.58
N TRP A 39 1.22 19.35 -20.82
CA TRP A 39 0.96 18.20 -21.67
C TRP A 39 2.25 17.54 -22.17
N SER A 40 3.22 18.35 -22.62
CA SER A 40 4.48 17.83 -23.18
C SER A 40 5.40 17.17 -22.15
N LEU A 41 5.28 17.48 -20.87
CA LEU A 41 6.00 16.82 -19.78
C LEU A 41 5.12 15.79 -19.05
N GLY A 42 3.87 16.12 -18.74
CA GLY A 42 3.00 15.27 -17.94
C GLY A 42 2.67 13.95 -18.61
N LEU A 43 2.29 13.96 -19.89
CA LEU A 43 1.96 12.74 -20.62
C LEU A 43 3.16 11.77 -20.76
N PRO A 44 4.35 12.20 -21.20
CA PRO A 44 5.51 11.31 -21.27
C PRO A 44 5.93 10.75 -19.92
N PHE A 45 5.86 11.53 -18.84
CA PHE A 45 6.16 11.02 -17.51
C PHE A 45 5.12 10.02 -17.00
N CYS A 46 3.83 10.24 -17.26
CA CYS A 46 2.79 9.26 -16.96
C CYS A 46 3.02 7.94 -17.71
N LEU A 47 3.29 8.00 -19.01
CA LEU A 47 3.62 6.83 -19.83
C LEU A 47 4.87 6.11 -19.32
N LEU A 48 5.94 6.86 -19.03
CA LEU A 48 7.21 6.32 -18.58
C LEU A 48 7.07 5.60 -17.21
N LEU A 49 6.42 6.25 -16.25
CA LEU A 49 6.24 5.64 -14.92
C LEU A 49 5.33 4.41 -14.97
N SER A 50 4.22 4.46 -15.72
CA SER A 50 3.35 3.29 -15.92
C SER A 50 4.12 2.13 -16.57
N PHE A 51 4.90 2.40 -17.59
CA PHE A 51 5.71 1.39 -18.27
C PHE A 51 6.75 0.78 -17.32
N LEU A 52 7.57 1.62 -16.66
CA LEU A 52 8.66 1.16 -15.80
C LEU A 52 8.13 0.35 -14.61
N ASN A 53 7.12 0.86 -13.91
CA ASN A 53 6.58 0.19 -12.74
C ASN A 53 5.95 -1.16 -13.10
N THR A 54 5.19 -1.24 -14.20
CA THR A 54 4.63 -2.52 -14.67
C THR A 54 5.73 -3.48 -15.13
N PHE A 55 6.71 -3.00 -15.88
CA PHE A 55 7.84 -3.82 -16.34
C PHE A 55 8.64 -4.42 -15.17
N PHE A 56 8.96 -3.59 -14.16
CA PHE A 56 9.71 -4.05 -12.98
C PHE A 56 8.87 -4.92 -12.04
N ALA A 57 7.54 -4.81 -12.03
CA ALA A 57 6.68 -5.66 -11.21
C ALA A 57 6.80 -7.16 -11.55
N PHE A 58 7.10 -7.50 -12.81
CA PHE A 58 7.31 -8.88 -13.24
C PHE A 58 8.72 -9.42 -12.94
N ARG A 59 9.62 -8.61 -12.41
CA ARG A 59 11.01 -9.00 -12.17
C ARG A 59 11.24 -9.49 -10.75
N THR A 60 12.29 -10.29 -10.57
CA THR A 60 12.74 -10.81 -9.26
C THR A 60 12.97 -9.70 -8.24
N GLN A 61 13.45 -8.54 -8.70
CA GLN A 61 13.61 -7.35 -7.87
C GLN A 61 12.68 -6.26 -8.41
N PRO A 62 11.45 -6.16 -7.87
CA PRO A 62 10.52 -5.13 -8.29
C PRO A 62 11.03 -3.75 -7.85
N LEU A 63 11.11 -2.83 -8.80
CA LEU A 63 11.41 -1.43 -8.54
C LEU A 63 10.12 -0.62 -8.68
N VAL A 64 9.74 0.09 -7.64
CA VAL A 64 8.60 1.00 -7.65
C VAL A 64 9.12 2.43 -7.69
N ILE A 65 8.78 3.15 -8.73
CA ILE A 65 9.17 4.55 -8.92
C ILE A 65 7.95 5.41 -8.63
N SER A 66 8.01 6.21 -7.56
CA SER A 66 6.96 7.15 -7.17
C SER A 66 6.95 8.39 -8.08
N MET A 67 5.99 9.29 -7.88
CA MET A 67 5.93 10.58 -8.59
C MET A 67 7.06 11.55 -8.20
N ILE A 68 7.72 11.34 -7.07
CA ILE A 68 8.69 12.29 -6.49
C ILE A 68 9.91 12.54 -7.39
N PRO A 69 10.57 11.52 -8.00
CA PRO A 69 11.64 11.76 -8.98
C PRO A 69 11.20 12.65 -10.13
N VAL A 70 9.95 12.50 -10.59
CA VAL A 70 9.40 13.33 -11.66
C VAL A 70 9.26 14.78 -11.20
N GLN A 71 8.82 15.03 -9.97
CA GLN A 71 8.75 16.39 -9.42
C GLN A 71 10.11 17.07 -9.44
N VAL A 72 11.16 16.35 -9.03
CA VAL A 72 12.53 16.88 -9.03
C VAL A 72 13.02 17.20 -10.45
N VAL A 73 12.81 16.28 -11.41
CA VAL A 73 13.28 16.42 -12.80
C VAL A 73 12.45 17.47 -13.57
N THR A 74 11.16 17.58 -13.28
CA THR A 74 10.26 18.51 -13.99
C THR A 74 10.62 19.97 -13.75
N LEU A 75 11.16 20.32 -12.60
CA LEU A 75 11.53 21.70 -12.29
C LEU A 75 12.61 22.25 -13.23
N PRO A 76 13.79 21.62 -13.42
CA PRO A 76 14.77 22.08 -14.39
C PRO A 76 14.28 21.96 -15.84
N LEU A 77 13.52 20.91 -16.19
CA LEU A 77 12.97 20.75 -17.55
C LEU A 77 11.93 21.82 -17.88
N GLY A 78 11.04 22.16 -16.94
CA GLY A 78 10.04 23.23 -17.12
C GLY A 78 10.71 24.59 -17.33
N ARG A 79 11.76 24.89 -16.56
CA ARG A 79 12.58 26.11 -16.73
C ARG A 79 13.37 26.10 -18.05
N PHE A 80 13.82 24.95 -18.51
CA PHE A 80 14.46 24.81 -19.81
C PHE A 80 13.48 25.10 -20.95
N LEU A 81 12.27 24.50 -20.91
CA LEU A 81 11.22 24.76 -21.89
C LEU A 81 10.76 26.23 -21.89
N GLU A 82 10.72 26.88 -20.75
CA GLU A 82 10.46 28.32 -20.63
C GLU A 82 11.41 29.16 -21.49
N LYS A 83 12.70 28.75 -21.54
CA LYS A 83 13.75 29.47 -22.30
C LYS A 83 13.74 29.14 -23.78
N VAL A 84 13.42 27.91 -24.16
CA VAL A 84 13.53 27.38 -25.52
C VAL A 84 12.25 27.61 -26.34
N LEU A 85 11.07 27.48 -25.71
CA LEU A 85 9.82 27.57 -26.43
C LEU A 85 9.53 29.01 -26.92
N PRO A 86 9.01 29.17 -28.16
CA PRO A 86 8.69 30.49 -28.71
C PRO A 86 7.48 31.10 -27.97
N LYS A 87 7.55 32.41 -27.71
CA LYS A 87 6.47 33.21 -27.09
C LYS A 87 5.40 33.65 -28.08
N LYS A 88 5.45 33.16 -29.33
CA LYS A 88 4.47 33.52 -30.35
C LYS A 88 3.12 32.90 -30.05
N THR A 89 2.06 33.66 -30.31
CA THR A 89 0.67 33.18 -30.28
C THR A 89 0.31 32.57 -31.62
N PHE A 90 -0.39 31.45 -31.59
CA PHE A 90 -0.87 30.73 -32.77
C PHE A 90 -2.40 30.63 -32.68
N ARG A 91 -3.09 30.79 -33.81
CA ARG A 91 -4.53 30.49 -33.93
C ARG A 91 -4.68 29.12 -34.57
N ILE A 92 -5.40 28.22 -33.91
CA ILE A 92 -5.67 26.88 -34.44
C ILE A 92 -6.95 26.97 -35.26
N PRO A 93 -6.90 26.75 -36.60
CA PRO A 93 -8.10 26.72 -37.43
C PRO A 93 -9.09 25.64 -36.91
N GLY A 94 -10.34 26.03 -36.65
CA GLY A 94 -11.37 25.10 -36.17
C GLY A 94 -11.67 25.13 -34.67
N PHE A 95 -10.84 25.80 -33.85
CA PHE A 95 -11.04 25.90 -32.40
C PHE A 95 -11.50 27.27 -31.90
N GLY A 96 -12.21 28.02 -32.73
CA GLY A 96 -12.72 29.37 -32.38
C GLY A 96 -11.64 30.44 -32.48
N ASN A 97 -11.89 31.60 -31.80
CA ASN A 97 -10.97 32.75 -31.81
C ASN A 97 -9.94 32.74 -30.67
N GLU A 98 -9.75 31.62 -30.00
CA GLU A 98 -8.80 31.54 -28.89
C GLU A 98 -7.35 31.49 -29.41
N GLU A 99 -6.53 32.36 -28.84
CA GLU A 99 -5.10 32.41 -29.13
C GLU A 99 -4.34 31.39 -28.22
N PHE A 100 -3.65 30.47 -28.83
CA PHE A 100 -2.83 29.48 -28.16
C PHE A 100 -1.36 29.88 -28.18
N THR A 101 -0.68 29.79 -27.04
CA THR A 101 0.76 30.03 -26.95
C THR A 101 1.48 28.82 -26.37
N LEU A 102 2.64 28.46 -26.95
CA LEU A 102 3.48 27.40 -26.43
C LEU A 102 4.20 27.81 -25.12
N ASN A 103 4.41 29.12 -24.93
CA ASN A 103 5.14 29.67 -23.80
C ASN A 103 4.40 30.88 -23.21
N PRO A 104 3.46 30.67 -22.27
CA PRO A 104 2.66 31.75 -21.70
C PRO A 104 3.42 32.60 -20.66
N GLY A 105 4.70 32.30 -20.39
CA GLY A 105 5.51 33.05 -19.43
C GLY A 105 6.41 32.15 -18.57
N PRO A 106 6.80 32.59 -17.39
CA PRO A 106 7.65 31.79 -16.50
C PRO A 106 6.99 30.47 -16.10
N PHE A 107 7.80 29.40 -15.94
CA PHE A 107 7.30 28.13 -15.44
C PHE A 107 6.81 28.29 -13.99
N ASN A 108 5.56 27.95 -13.76
CA ASN A 108 4.87 28.26 -12.51
C ASN A 108 4.49 27.00 -11.70
N MET A 109 4.13 27.23 -10.42
CA MET A 109 3.78 26.16 -9.49
C MET A 109 2.55 25.35 -9.94
N LYS A 110 1.55 25.98 -10.59
CA LYS A 110 0.34 25.28 -11.03
C LYS A 110 0.64 24.28 -12.15
N GLU A 111 1.52 24.65 -13.09
CA GLU A 111 2.02 23.74 -14.11
C GLU A 111 2.78 22.55 -13.48
N HIS A 112 3.68 22.83 -12.55
CA HIS A 112 4.48 21.81 -11.86
C HIS A 112 3.61 20.80 -11.12
N VAL A 113 2.59 21.24 -10.37
CA VAL A 113 1.66 20.38 -9.66
C VAL A 113 0.82 19.52 -10.63
N LEU A 114 0.31 20.08 -11.73
CA LEU A 114 -0.45 19.31 -12.72
C LEU A 114 0.41 18.22 -13.38
N ILE A 115 1.68 18.49 -13.68
CA ILE A 115 2.62 17.47 -14.17
C ILE A 115 2.84 16.38 -13.12
N SER A 116 2.98 16.78 -11.86
CA SER A 116 3.11 15.82 -10.73
C SER A 116 1.88 14.92 -10.60
N VAL A 117 0.68 15.44 -10.79
CA VAL A 117 -0.57 14.66 -10.77
C VAL A 117 -0.64 13.68 -11.94
N PHE A 118 -0.22 14.08 -13.14
CA PHE A 118 -0.07 13.14 -14.26
C PHE A 118 0.91 12.01 -13.92
N ALA A 119 2.06 12.36 -13.36
CA ALA A 119 3.06 11.38 -12.95
C ALA A 119 2.52 10.45 -11.86
N ASN A 120 1.74 10.97 -10.90
CA ASN A 120 1.11 10.17 -9.85
C ASN A 120 0.09 9.17 -10.40
N ALA A 121 -0.71 9.56 -11.38
CA ALA A 121 -1.61 8.63 -12.06
C ALA A 121 -0.82 7.47 -12.70
N GLY A 122 0.32 7.74 -13.34
CA GLY A 122 1.23 6.73 -13.89
C GLY A 122 1.88 5.85 -12.82
N ALA A 123 2.36 6.45 -11.73
CA ALA A 123 2.99 5.74 -10.63
C ALA A 123 2.00 4.88 -9.85
N GLY A 124 0.84 5.40 -9.51
CA GLY A 124 -0.16 4.73 -8.69
C GLY A 124 -0.70 3.45 -9.32
N PHE A 125 -0.88 3.40 -10.63
CA PHE A 125 -1.30 2.19 -11.33
C PHE A 125 -0.17 1.18 -11.51
N GLY A 126 1.08 1.63 -11.61
CA GLY A 126 2.23 0.74 -11.80
C GLY A 126 2.82 0.15 -10.51
N ALA A 127 2.54 0.76 -9.35
CA ALA A 127 3.12 0.39 -8.06
C ALA A 127 2.41 -0.78 -7.34
N GLY A 128 1.96 -1.81 -8.06
CA GLY A 128 1.20 -2.93 -7.48
C GLY A 128 -0.27 -2.61 -7.20
N ALA A 129 -0.76 -1.44 -7.61
CA ALA A 129 -2.18 -1.08 -7.54
C ALA A 129 -2.98 -1.52 -8.78
N ALA A 130 -2.32 -2.09 -9.79
CA ALA A 130 -2.97 -2.63 -10.99
C ALA A 130 -3.38 -4.10 -10.80
N TYR A 131 -4.10 -4.42 -9.74
CA TYR A 131 -4.55 -5.80 -9.46
C TYR A 131 -5.36 -6.43 -10.58
N ALA A 132 -5.99 -5.63 -11.46
CA ALA A 132 -6.60 -6.16 -12.67
C ALA A 132 -5.58 -6.84 -13.60
N VAL A 133 -4.34 -6.33 -13.66
CA VAL A 133 -3.22 -6.98 -14.36
C VAL A 133 -2.81 -8.25 -13.63
N SER A 134 -2.74 -8.21 -12.30
CA SER A 134 -2.42 -9.38 -11.47
C SER A 134 -3.46 -10.49 -11.65
N VAL A 135 -4.75 -10.19 -11.74
CA VAL A 135 -5.80 -11.18 -12.06
C VAL A 135 -5.51 -11.88 -13.39
N VAL A 136 -5.21 -11.13 -14.45
CA VAL A 136 -4.87 -11.70 -15.77
C VAL A 136 -3.60 -12.54 -15.69
N THR A 137 -2.59 -12.10 -14.95
CA THR A 137 -1.30 -12.79 -14.79
C THR A 137 -1.47 -14.12 -14.05
N ILE A 138 -2.19 -14.15 -12.93
CA ILE A 138 -2.40 -15.41 -12.20
C ILE A 138 -3.21 -16.42 -13.01
N ILE A 139 -4.23 -15.97 -13.76
CA ILE A 139 -5.01 -16.85 -14.64
C ILE A 139 -4.10 -17.45 -15.72
N LYS A 140 -3.33 -16.63 -16.44
CA LYS A 140 -2.52 -17.08 -17.57
C LYS A 140 -1.27 -17.84 -17.17
N ALA A 141 -0.55 -17.38 -16.15
CA ALA A 141 0.78 -17.89 -15.81
C ALA A 141 0.73 -18.94 -14.69
N LEU A 142 -0.15 -18.80 -13.71
CA LEU A 142 -0.13 -19.64 -12.52
C LEU A 142 -1.24 -20.70 -12.50
N TYR A 143 -2.50 -20.35 -12.79
CA TYR A 143 -3.59 -21.34 -12.81
C TYR A 143 -3.61 -22.22 -14.08
N ARG A 144 -3.36 -21.67 -15.27
CA ARG A 144 -3.40 -22.45 -16.53
C ARG A 144 -2.16 -23.32 -16.75
N ARG A 145 -1.10 -23.13 -15.99
CA ARG A 145 0.14 -23.92 -16.08
C ARG A 145 0.64 -24.25 -14.67
N PRO A 146 -0.02 -25.18 -13.96
CA PRO A 146 0.40 -25.54 -12.62
C PRO A 146 1.79 -26.20 -12.67
N SER A 147 2.77 -25.60 -12.02
CA SER A 147 4.06 -26.19 -11.77
C SER A 147 4.07 -26.89 -10.40
N ALA A 148 4.48 -28.14 -10.36
CA ALA A 148 4.65 -28.87 -9.13
C ALA A 148 5.77 -28.25 -8.26
N GLY A 149 5.45 -27.97 -7.00
CA GLY A 149 6.42 -27.62 -5.95
C GLY A 149 7.03 -26.22 -6.04
N MET A 150 6.55 -25.31 -5.21
CA MET A 150 7.00 -23.93 -5.16
C MET A 150 8.01 -23.70 -4.04
N GLN A 151 9.27 -23.54 -4.39
CA GLN A 151 10.26 -22.89 -3.52
C GLN A 151 10.52 -21.47 -4.02
N SER A 152 9.89 -20.47 -3.41
CA SER A 152 10.22 -19.09 -3.69
C SER A 152 11.43 -18.68 -2.85
N ARG A 153 12.58 -18.58 -3.47
CA ARG A 153 13.68 -17.78 -2.91
C ARG A 153 13.41 -16.32 -3.25
N ALA A 154 12.73 -15.60 -2.37
CA ALA A 154 12.72 -14.15 -2.41
C ALA A 154 14.12 -13.66 -1.99
N THR A 155 15.01 -13.51 -2.94
CA THR A 155 16.28 -12.83 -2.71
C THR A 155 16.04 -11.33 -2.71
N TYR A 156 15.64 -10.79 -1.57
CA TYR A 156 15.87 -9.39 -1.29
C TYR A 156 17.37 -9.22 -1.13
N SER A 157 17.97 -8.35 -1.94
CA SER A 157 19.35 -7.91 -1.75
C SER A 157 19.33 -6.59 -0.97
N PRO A 158 19.42 -6.60 0.36
CA PRO A 158 19.62 -5.37 1.11
C PRO A 158 21.06 -4.93 0.96
N LEU A 159 21.27 -3.76 0.38
CA LEU A 159 22.60 -3.16 0.18
C LEU A 159 23.31 -2.75 1.49
N CYS A 160 22.62 -2.74 2.62
CA CYS A 160 23.18 -2.53 3.95
C CYS A 160 22.46 -3.38 4.98
N GLN A 161 23.08 -4.43 5.43
CA GLN A 161 22.54 -5.28 6.48
C GLN A 161 22.77 -4.78 7.92
N PRO A 162 21.94 -5.29 8.86
CA PRO A 162 21.86 -4.79 10.22
C PRO A 162 23.16 -4.97 11.00
N PHE A 163 23.56 -3.92 11.66
CA PHE A 163 24.86 -3.82 12.36
C PHE A 163 24.95 -4.61 13.67
N LEU A 164 23.87 -5.23 14.19
CA LEU A 164 23.86 -5.90 15.50
C LEU A 164 22.75 -6.96 15.63
N GLY A 165 22.76 -7.97 14.76
CA GLY A 165 21.95 -9.17 15.03
C GLY A 165 22.66 -10.13 15.98
N CYS A 166 21.94 -10.74 16.94
CA CYS A 166 22.46 -11.78 17.83
C CYS A 166 23.00 -13.01 17.10
N ALA A 167 22.76 -13.12 15.80
CA ALA A 167 23.21 -14.22 14.94
C ALA A 167 24.73 -14.42 14.91
N GLY A 168 25.50 -13.33 14.95
CA GLY A 168 26.96 -13.39 14.95
C GLY A 168 27.57 -13.96 16.23
N LEU A 169 26.85 -13.91 17.36
CA LEU A 169 27.33 -14.41 18.65
C LEU A 169 27.00 -15.88 18.88
N PHE A 170 25.88 -16.37 18.31
CA PHE A 170 25.39 -17.74 18.52
C PHE A 170 24.90 -18.36 17.21
N PRO A 171 25.79 -18.66 16.25
CA PRO A 171 25.41 -19.12 14.91
C PRO A 171 24.70 -20.48 14.89
N ASN A 172 24.87 -21.29 15.92
CA ASN A 172 24.27 -22.64 16.00
C ASN A 172 23.01 -22.70 16.86
N SER A 173 22.50 -21.57 17.35
CA SER A 173 21.31 -21.54 18.18
C SER A 173 20.10 -20.99 17.43
N THR A 174 19.12 -21.85 17.15
CA THR A 174 17.84 -21.47 16.53
C THR A 174 17.13 -20.37 17.32
N LEU A 175 17.10 -20.49 18.65
CA LEU A 175 16.50 -19.49 19.52
C LEU A 175 17.17 -18.11 19.39
N ALA A 176 18.51 -18.08 19.42
CA ALA A 176 19.24 -16.82 19.29
C ALA A 176 19.00 -16.16 17.93
N GLN A 177 18.93 -16.96 16.87
CA GLN A 177 18.61 -16.46 15.54
C GLN A 177 17.17 -16.01 15.41
N GLN A 178 16.20 -16.71 16.00
CA GLN A 178 14.79 -16.27 16.05
C GLN A 178 14.61 -14.98 16.83
N LEU A 179 15.39 -14.73 17.90
CA LEU A 179 15.36 -13.49 18.65
C LEU A 179 16.02 -12.32 17.89
N GLY A 180 17.13 -12.57 17.21
CA GLY A 180 17.95 -11.53 16.59
C GLY A 180 17.60 -11.21 15.12
N SER A 181 17.06 -12.19 14.37
CA SER A 181 16.74 -12.00 12.95
C SER A 181 15.70 -10.88 12.75
N GLY A 182 16.07 -9.88 11.95
CA GLY A 182 15.18 -8.81 11.54
C GLY A 182 14.26 -9.20 10.39
N MET A 183 14.57 -10.29 9.68
CA MET A 183 13.79 -10.77 8.53
C MET A 183 12.79 -11.88 8.92
N HIS A 184 13.23 -12.82 9.78
CA HIS A 184 12.48 -14.04 10.08
C HIS A 184 12.21 -14.25 11.58
N GLY A 185 12.48 -13.25 12.41
CA GLY A 185 12.35 -13.32 13.86
C GLY A 185 11.86 -12.03 14.51
N LEU A 186 12.12 -11.90 15.82
CA LEU A 186 11.72 -10.74 16.62
C LEU A 186 12.51 -9.47 16.29
N GLY A 187 13.67 -9.57 15.65
CA GLY A 187 14.48 -8.44 15.26
C GLY A 187 15.05 -7.62 16.42
N LEU A 188 15.37 -8.26 17.55
CA LEU A 188 15.95 -7.56 18.69
C LEU A 188 17.33 -7.00 18.31
N GLY A 189 17.43 -5.66 18.27
CA GLY A 189 18.64 -4.96 17.84
C GLY A 189 18.86 -4.89 16.33
N ALA A 190 17.94 -5.40 15.51
CA ALA A 190 18.00 -5.26 14.06
C ALA A 190 17.65 -3.84 13.64
N PHE A 191 18.54 -3.21 12.88
CA PHE A 191 18.40 -1.85 12.39
C PHE A 191 19.10 -1.68 11.05
N SER A 192 18.54 -0.91 10.12
CA SER A 192 19.12 -0.60 8.82
C SER A 192 19.19 0.90 8.57
N LEU A 193 20.24 1.35 7.90
CA LEU A 193 20.34 2.73 7.42
C LEU A 193 19.87 2.89 5.97
N ASP A 194 19.37 1.83 5.36
CA ASP A 194 18.88 1.85 3.99
C ASP A 194 17.48 2.47 3.93
N TRP A 195 17.33 3.53 3.14
CA TRP A 195 16.04 4.21 2.97
C TRP A 195 14.98 3.30 2.33
N SER A 196 15.38 2.35 1.48
CA SER A 196 14.46 1.38 0.89
C SER A 196 13.79 0.50 1.94
N VAL A 197 14.52 0.12 2.99
CA VAL A 197 14.00 -0.66 4.12
C VAL A 197 13.05 0.17 4.98
N MET A 198 13.32 1.47 5.12
CA MET A 198 12.50 2.39 5.92
C MET A 198 11.15 2.68 5.26
N ASP A 199 11.14 2.93 3.94
CA ASP A 199 9.97 3.44 3.22
C ASP A 199 9.07 2.34 2.63
N SER A 200 9.59 1.13 2.40
CA SER A 200 9.01 0.11 1.52
C SER A 200 7.56 -0.30 1.81
N TYR A 201 7.16 -0.42 3.07
CA TYR A 201 5.83 -0.93 3.45
C TYR A 201 4.98 0.05 4.25
N LEU A 202 5.62 0.99 4.94
CA LEU A 202 4.96 1.92 5.86
C LEU A 202 4.94 3.35 5.31
N GLY A 203 5.59 3.58 4.18
CA GLY A 203 5.84 4.91 3.64
C GLY A 203 6.85 5.69 4.47
N SER A 204 7.15 6.93 4.05
CA SER A 204 8.17 7.72 4.71
C SER A 204 7.84 8.03 6.18
N PRO A 205 8.74 7.69 7.11
CA PRO A 205 8.56 7.99 8.54
C PRO A 205 8.59 9.49 8.85
N LEU A 206 9.13 10.31 7.94
CA LEU A 206 9.28 11.75 8.14
C LEU A 206 7.96 12.52 8.01
N ILE A 207 7.00 11.97 7.26
CA ILE A 207 5.70 12.62 7.02
C ILE A 207 4.60 12.16 7.99
N THR A 208 4.84 11.11 8.77
CA THR A 208 3.86 10.54 9.69
C THR A 208 3.83 11.30 11.02
N PRO A 209 2.67 11.73 11.54
CA PRO A 209 2.57 12.43 12.82
C PRO A 209 3.10 11.59 13.99
N PHE A 210 3.76 12.22 14.95
CA PHE A 210 4.41 11.50 16.06
C PHE A 210 3.43 10.65 16.89
N PHE A 211 2.19 11.10 17.14
CA PHE A 211 1.22 10.29 17.87
C PHE A 211 0.87 8.99 17.14
N ALA A 212 0.84 9.01 15.78
CA ALA A 212 0.62 7.81 14.99
C ALA A 212 1.82 6.87 15.09
N ILE A 213 3.05 7.40 15.04
CA ILE A 213 4.28 6.61 15.25
C ILE A 213 4.26 5.89 16.60
N VAL A 214 3.83 6.58 17.67
CA VAL A 214 3.69 5.97 19.01
C VAL A 214 2.66 4.85 19.02
N ASN A 215 1.49 5.02 18.36
CA ASN A 215 0.49 3.96 18.27
C ASN A 215 1.02 2.75 17.48
N VAL A 216 1.73 2.97 16.36
CA VAL A 216 2.39 1.90 15.60
C VAL A 216 3.44 1.19 16.47
N PHE A 217 4.27 1.96 17.20
CA PHE A 217 5.26 1.37 18.11
C PHE A 217 4.62 0.49 19.19
N VAL A 218 3.58 1.00 19.87
CA VAL A 218 2.89 0.25 20.93
C VAL A 218 2.24 -1.02 20.36
N GLY A 219 1.55 -0.92 19.22
CA GLY A 219 0.93 -2.07 18.55
C GLY A 219 1.96 -3.12 18.14
N PHE A 220 3.03 -2.68 17.47
CA PHE A 220 4.14 -3.55 17.06
C PHE A 220 4.83 -4.21 18.27
N PHE A 221 5.16 -3.44 19.30
CA PHE A 221 5.79 -3.98 20.51
C PHE A 221 4.92 -5.02 21.22
N LEU A 222 3.64 -4.72 21.40
CA LEU A 222 2.71 -5.65 22.05
C LEU A 222 2.57 -6.95 21.25
N VAL A 223 2.39 -6.86 19.95
CA VAL A 223 2.18 -8.07 19.11
C VAL A 223 3.48 -8.86 18.97
N MET A 224 4.59 -8.22 18.57
CA MET A 224 5.84 -8.93 18.28
C MET A 224 6.60 -9.35 19.53
N HIS A 225 6.70 -8.49 20.54
CA HIS A 225 7.58 -8.71 21.69
C HIS A 225 6.87 -9.22 22.95
N VAL A 226 5.53 -9.21 22.97
CA VAL A 226 4.75 -9.75 24.10
C VAL A 226 3.89 -10.93 23.65
N VAL A 227 2.93 -10.72 22.75
CA VAL A 227 1.96 -11.75 22.36
C VAL A 227 2.63 -12.90 21.62
N THR A 228 3.47 -12.62 20.64
CA THR A 228 4.13 -13.65 19.81
C THR A 228 5.06 -14.55 20.63
N PRO A 229 5.96 -14.05 21.50
CA PRO A 229 6.77 -14.90 22.38
C PRO A 229 5.95 -15.80 23.29
N ILE A 230 4.91 -15.26 23.91
CA ILE A 230 4.03 -16.02 24.80
C ILE A 230 3.28 -17.11 24.02
N ALA A 231 2.77 -16.78 22.83
CA ALA A 231 2.04 -17.72 21.98
C ALA A 231 2.94 -18.83 21.44
N TYR A 232 4.17 -18.49 21.00
CA TYR A 232 5.10 -19.45 20.40
C TYR A 232 5.80 -20.33 21.44
N TRP A 233 6.52 -19.71 22.37
CA TRP A 233 7.32 -20.46 23.35
C TRP A 233 6.53 -20.89 24.58
N GLY A 234 5.55 -20.07 25.02
CA GLY A 234 4.76 -20.35 26.23
C GLY A 234 3.65 -21.38 26.00
N PHE A 235 2.80 -21.15 25.02
CA PHE A 235 1.60 -21.97 24.80
C PHE A 235 1.69 -22.93 23.62
N ASN A 236 2.73 -22.85 22.77
CA ASN A 236 2.78 -23.58 21.49
C ASN A 236 1.46 -23.46 20.70
N LEU A 237 0.92 -22.23 20.63
CA LEU A 237 -0.38 -21.97 20.07
C LEU A 237 -0.43 -22.37 18.59
N PHE A 238 -1.44 -23.16 18.19
CA PHE A 238 -1.61 -23.69 16.83
C PHE A 238 -0.42 -24.55 16.36
N ASP A 239 0.19 -25.31 17.25
CA ASP A 239 1.39 -26.12 16.98
C ASP A 239 2.55 -25.28 16.41
N ALA A 240 2.72 -24.08 16.96
CA ALA A 240 3.62 -23.04 16.48
C ALA A 240 5.04 -23.52 16.18
N LYS A 241 5.57 -24.44 17.02
CA LYS A 241 6.94 -24.95 16.93
C LYS A 241 7.19 -25.89 15.75
N THR A 242 6.11 -26.42 15.15
CA THR A 242 6.17 -27.29 13.96
C THR A 242 6.40 -26.47 12.68
N PHE A 243 6.07 -25.20 12.70
CA PHE A 243 6.16 -24.29 11.55
C PHE A 243 7.24 -23.22 11.77
N PRO A 244 7.75 -22.59 10.69
CA PRO A 244 8.64 -21.43 10.81
C PRO A 244 8.02 -20.35 11.70
N PHE A 245 8.86 -19.72 12.53
CA PHE A 245 8.44 -18.67 13.44
C PHE A 245 7.70 -17.53 12.72
N PHE A 246 8.25 -17.10 11.58
CA PHE A 246 7.74 -16.01 10.76
C PHE A 246 7.69 -16.42 9.29
N SER A 247 6.49 -16.75 8.77
CA SER A 247 6.30 -17.18 7.39
C SER A 247 4.89 -16.87 6.89
N SER A 248 4.76 -16.53 5.61
CA SER A 248 3.47 -16.38 4.90
C SER A 248 3.09 -17.61 4.07
N HIS A 249 3.91 -18.68 4.11
CA HIS A 249 3.64 -19.90 3.34
C HIS A 249 2.56 -20.75 4.00
N MET A 250 1.96 -21.60 3.16
CA MET A 250 1.04 -22.65 3.57
C MET A 250 1.81 -23.95 3.78
N PHE A 251 1.46 -24.69 4.83
CA PHE A 251 2.11 -25.94 5.22
C PHE A 251 1.12 -27.08 5.31
N ASN A 252 1.64 -28.31 5.21
CA ASN A 252 0.93 -29.52 5.59
C ASN A 252 1.12 -29.79 7.10
N GLU A 253 0.51 -30.84 7.62
CA GLU A 253 0.57 -31.24 9.04
C GLU A 253 1.99 -31.49 9.55
N VAL A 254 2.90 -31.92 8.67
CA VAL A 254 4.30 -32.24 9.02
C VAL A 254 5.29 -31.08 8.80
N GLY A 255 4.80 -29.86 8.58
CA GLY A 255 5.62 -28.66 8.44
C GLY A 255 6.25 -28.45 7.05
N GLN A 256 5.89 -29.25 6.06
CA GLN A 256 6.36 -29.07 4.68
C GLN A 256 5.45 -28.13 3.90
N ILE A 257 5.98 -27.50 2.84
CA ILE A 257 5.19 -26.59 1.99
C ILE A 257 4.04 -27.35 1.32
N TYR A 258 2.84 -26.80 1.40
CA TYR A 258 1.61 -27.39 0.86
C TYR A 258 1.58 -27.36 -0.67
N ASN A 259 1.27 -28.50 -1.30
CA ASN A 259 1.17 -28.59 -2.76
C ASN A 259 -0.21 -28.16 -3.25
N VAL A 260 -0.35 -26.87 -3.58
CA VAL A 260 -1.61 -26.28 -4.05
C VAL A 260 -2.07 -26.84 -5.38
N SER A 261 -1.15 -27.16 -6.30
CA SER A 261 -1.50 -27.64 -7.64
C SER A 261 -2.20 -29.00 -7.64
N ALA A 262 -2.04 -29.78 -6.57
CA ALA A 262 -2.71 -31.07 -6.44
C ALA A 262 -4.21 -30.99 -6.06
N ILE A 263 -4.68 -29.81 -5.61
CA ILE A 263 -6.05 -29.61 -5.15
C ILE A 263 -6.90 -28.72 -6.07
N VAL A 264 -6.35 -28.31 -7.22
CA VAL A 264 -7.02 -27.46 -8.22
C VAL A 264 -7.44 -28.30 -9.41
N ASN A 265 -8.70 -28.23 -9.82
CA ASN A 265 -9.20 -28.87 -11.04
C ASN A 265 -8.94 -28.02 -12.31
N SER A 266 -9.32 -28.54 -13.49
CA SER A 266 -9.17 -27.85 -14.79
C SER A 266 -9.95 -26.54 -14.90
N ASP A 267 -11.00 -26.37 -14.10
CA ASP A 267 -11.89 -25.21 -14.11
C ASP A 267 -11.50 -24.18 -13.05
N PHE A 268 -10.32 -24.33 -12.45
CA PHE A 268 -9.78 -23.49 -11.37
C PHE A 268 -10.64 -23.50 -10.10
N GLU A 269 -11.27 -24.64 -9.81
CA GLU A 269 -12.06 -24.87 -8.62
C GLU A 269 -11.39 -25.87 -7.69
N LEU A 270 -11.83 -25.93 -6.44
CA LEU A 270 -11.32 -26.87 -5.45
C LEU A 270 -11.74 -28.30 -5.79
N ASP A 271 -10.78 -29.18 -5.99
CA ASP A 271 -11.00 -30.63 -6.02
C ASP A 271 -11.11 -31.15 -4.57
N ILE A 272 -12.35 -31.31 -4.10
CA ILE A 272 -12.63 -31.73 -2.73
C ILE A 272 -12.01 -33.10 -2.40
N PRO A 273 -12.15 -34.17 -3.23
CA PRO A 273 -11.49 -35.44 -2.99
C PRO A 273 -9.97 -35.36 -2.92
N ALA A 274 -9.34 -34.49 -3.71
CA ALA A 274 -7.89 -34.28 -3.66
C ALA A 274 -7.48 -33.52 -2.39
N TYR A 275 -8.25 -32.51 -1.98
CA TYR A 275 -8.04 -31.78 -0.73
C TYR A 275 -8.14 -32.68 0.50
N GLU A 276 -9.16 -33.55 0.56
CA GLU A 276 -9.32 -34.51 1.66
C GLU A 276 -8.18 -35.53 1.75
N ARG A 277 -7.62 -35.95 0.61
CA ARG A 277 -6.45 -36.84 0.58
C ARG A 277 -5.17 -36.17 1.00
N GLN A 278 -4.99 -34.90 0.64
CA GLN A 278 -3.77 -34.13 0.97
C GLN A 278 -3.77 -33.59 2.40
N GLY A 279 -4.95 -33.46 3.01
CA GLY A 279 -5.13 -32.95 4.35
C GLY A 279 -5.28 -31.42 4.42
N ARG A 280 -5.46 -30.94 5.65
CA ARG A 280 -5.75 -29.51 5.92
C ARG A 280 -4.53 -28.64 5.66
N ILE A 281 -4.79 -27.35 5.38
CA ILE A 281 -3.77 -26.33 5.29
C ILE A 281 -3.46 -25.77 6.67
N TYR A 282 -2.16 -25.64 6.97
CA TYR A 282 -1.62 -25.00 8.15
C TYR A 282 -0.87 -23.73 7.73
N ILE A 283 -0.90 -22.73 8.60
CA ILE A 283 -0.15 -21.48 8.45
C ILE A 283 0.64 -21.21 9.73
N SER A 284 1.73 -20.44 9.64
CA SER A 284 2.51 -20.12 10.83
C SER A 284 1.65 -19.41 11.88
N MET A 285 1.93 -19.62 13.15
CA MET A 285 1.20 -19.02 14.27
C MET A 285 1.16 -17.49 14.16
N PHE A 286 2.28 -16.86 13.79
CA PHE A 286 2.34 -15.42 13.63
C PHE A 286 1.44 -14.94 12.50
N PHE A 287 1.41 -15.66 11.37
CA PHE A 287 0.55 -15.31 10.22
C PHE A 287 -0.94 -15.46 10.56
N ALA A 288 -1.29 -16.50 11.34
CA ALA A 288 -2.65 -16.68 11.86
C ALA A 288 -3.07 -15.51 12.77
N LEU A 289 -2.21 -15.11 13.73
CA LEU A 289 -2.45 -13.95 14.59
C LEU A 289 -2.56 -12.65 13.80
N SER A 290 -1.71 -12.46 12.77
CA SER A 290 -1.77 -11.29 11.89
C SER A 290 -3.11 -11.17 11.19
N TYR A 291 -3.70 -12.27 10.72
CA TYR A 291 -5.07 -12.26 10.20
C TYR A 291 -6.11 -11.87 11.23
N GLY A 292 -6.05 -12.45 12.45
CA GLY A 292 -6.95 -12.08 13.53
C GLY A 292 -6.88 -10.57 13.88
N ILE A 293 -5.67 -10.04 14.00
CA ILE A 293 -5.44 -8.61 14.23
C ILE A 293 -5.96 -7.77 13.06
N GLY A 294 -5.81 -8.24 11.83
CA GLY A 294 -6.39 -7.61 10.64
C GLY A 294 -7.92 -7.53 10.70
N PHE A 295 -8.60 -8.60 11.16
CA PHE A 295 -10.05 -8.56 11.41
C PHE A 295 -10.42 -7.49 12.44
N ALA A 296 -9.68 -7.42 13.54
CA ALA A 296 -9.89 -6.40 14.57
C ALA A 296 -9.64 -4.98 14.03
N ALA A 297 -8.58 -4.77 13.27
CA ALA A 297 -8.18 -3.47 12.77
C ALA A 297 -9.25 -2.85 11.85
N ILE A 298 -9.81 -3.63 10.92
CA ILE A 298 -10.80 -3.10 9.98
C ILE A 298 -12.14 -2.77 10.66
N ILE A 299 -12.61 -3.62 11.59
CA ILE A 299 -13.83 -3.33 12.34
C ILE A 299 -13.61 -2.16 13.30
N SER A 300 -12.44 -2.08 13.93
CA SER A 300 -12.09 -0.96 14.80
C SER A 300 -12.09 0.38 14.07
N THR A 301 -11.79 0.39 12.76
CA THR A 301 -11.85 1.59 11.91
C THR A 301 -13.27 2.15 11.85
N LEU A 302 -14.27 1.31 11.61
CA LEU A 302 -15.67 1.73 11.58
C LEU A 302 -16.14 2.26 12.93
N THR A 303 -15.89 1.51 14.00
CA THR A 303 -16.32 1.90 15.35
C THR A 303 -15.57 3.14 15.83
N HIS A 304 -14.27 3.26 15.58
CA HIS A 304 -13.51 4.45 15.95
C HIS A 304 -14.07 5.70 15.27
N VAL A 305 -14.24 5.66 13.94
CA VAL A 305 -14.79 6.81 13.21
C VAL A 305 -16.22 7.14 13.64
N ALA A 306 -17.06 6.14 13.90
CA ALA A 306 -18.43 6.37 14.36
C ALA A 306 -18.46 7.09 15.71
N PHE A 307 -17.63 6.70 16.68
CA PHE A 307 -17.67 7.26 18.04
C PHE A 307 -16.87 8.57 18.18
N PHE A 308 -15.74 8.72 17.49
CA PHE A 308 -14.89 9.92 17.60
C PHE A 308 -15.22 10.99 16.58
N ASN A 309 -15.60 10.62 15.35
CA ASN A 309 -15.85 11.55 14.25
C ASN A 309 -17.31 11.60 13.80
N GLY A 310 -18.17 10.70 14.29
CA GLY A 310 -19.54 10.54 13.81
C GLY A 310 -20.38 11.81 13.95
N ARG A 311 -20.23 12.57 15.06
CA ARG A 311 -20.91 13.83 15.26
C ARG A 311 -20.47 14.89 14.25
N ASP A 312 -19.17 15.03 14.03
CA ASP A 312 -18.61 15.98 13.05
C ASP A 312 -19.04 15.63 11.62
N ILE A 313 -19.10 14.33 11.28
CA ILE A 313 -19.59 13.87 9.97
C ILE A 313 -21.06 14.23 9.81
N TYR A 314 -21.88 13.97 10.82
CA TYR A 314 -23.31 14.27 10.78
C TYR A 314 -23.58 15.78 10.67
N GLU A 315 -22.91 16.60 11.46
CA GLU A 315 -23.02 18.07 11.41
C GLU A 315 -22.56 18.61 10.05
N ARG A 316 -21.50 18.06 9.45
CA ARG A 316 -21.02 18.44 8.11
C ARG A 316 -21.98 18.04 7.00
N PHE A 317 -22.71 16.95 7.18
CA PHE A 317 -23.71 16.49 6.22
C PHE A 317 -24.97 17.36 6.26
N GLN A 318 -25.39 17.81 7.46
CA GLN A 318 -26.57 18.71 7.62
C GLN A 318 -26.28 20.16 7.28
N ASP A 319 -25.14 20.70 7.70
CA ASP A 319 -24.82 22.13 7.60
C ASP A 319 -23.61 22.39 6.67
N SER A 320 -23.73 22.02 5.41
CA SER A 320 -22.69 22.39 4.42
C SER A 320 -22.58 23.93 4.20
N THR A 321 -23.53 24.72 4.71
CA THR A 321 -23.67 26.16 4.43
C THR A 321 -23.28 27.09 5.59
N ARG A 322 -23.11 26.58 6.83
CA ARG A 322 -23.00 27.45 8.03
C ARG A 322 -21.64 27.56 8.69
N ARG A 323 -20.62 26.81 8.22
CA ARG A 323 -19.33 26.80 8.92
C ARG A 323 -18.37 27.88 8.45
N LYS A 324 -17.60 28.48 9.39
CA LYS A 324 -16.43 29.31 9.07
C LYS A 324 -15.52 28.54 8.12
N GLU A 325 -15.35 29.04 6.92
CA GLU A 325 -14.54 28.42 5.87
C GLU A 325 -13.06 28.69 6.15
N ASP A 326 -12.25 27.66 6.04
CA ASP A 326 -10.79 27.78 6.07
C ASP A 326 -10.31 28.73 4.95
N ILE A 327 -9.22 29.46 5.20
CA ILE A 327 -8.62 30.40 4.24
C ILE A 327 -8.40 29.76 2.86
N HIS A 328 -7.95 28.49 2.81
CA HIS A 328 -7.74 27.78 1.56
C HIS A 328 -9.04 27.51 0.80
N THR A 329 -10.13 27.25 1.50
CA THR A 329 -11.47 27.09 0.92
C THR A 329 -11.97 28.40 0.32
N LYS A 330 -11.79 29.52 1.05
CA LYS A 330 -12.16 30.88 0.54
C LYS A 330 -11.40 31.23 -0.74
N LEU A 331 -10.09 30.88 -0.82
CA LEU A 331 -9.28 31.08 -2.02
C LEU A 331 -9.76 30.21 -3.18
N MET A 332 -10.13 28.96 -2.92
CA MET A 332 -10.61 28.02 -3.93
C MET A 332 -12.03 28.29 -4.45
N MET A 333 -12.83 29.10 -3.77
CA MET A 333 -14.14 29.57 -4.29
C MET A 333 -14.02 30.50 -5.50
N LYS A 334 -12.84 31.11 -5.71
CA LYS A 334 -12.58 31.93 -6.91
C LYS A 334 -12.51 31.09 -8.20
N TYR A 335 -12.34 29.78 -8.09
CA TYR A 335 -12.24 28.87 -9.24
C TYR A 335 -13.58 28.22 -9.54
N GLU A 336 -13.87 28.04 -10.83
CA GLU A 336 -15.09 27.39 -11.28
C GLU A 336 -15.25 25.99 -10.71
N PRO A 337 -16.43 25.62 -10.19
CA PRO A 337 -16.70 24.28 -9.71
C PRO A 337 -16.75 23.28 -10.88
N ILE A 338 -16.48 22.01 -10.58
CA ILE A 338 -16.70 20.92 -11.52
C ILE A 338 -18.21 20.65 -11.56
N PRO A 339 -18.83 20.56 -12.74
CA PRO A 339 -20.24 20.19 -12.85
C PRO A 339 -20.47 18.77 -12.31
N ASN A 340 -21.48 18.59 -11.46
CA ASN A 340 -21.78 17.29 -10.84
C ASN A 340 -22.04 16.16 -11.85
N TRP A 341 -22.54 16.51 -13.04
CA TRP A 341 -22.81 15.52 -14.08
C TRP A 341 -21.54 14.85 -14.63
N TRP A 342 -20.34 15.49 -14.51
CA TRP A 342 -19.07 14.86 -14.90
C TRP A 342 -18.78 13.65 -14.02
N PHE A 343 -18.92 13.78 -12.71
CA PHE A 343 -18.75 12.67 -11.78
C PHE A 343 -19.81 11.59 -11.96
N LEU A 344 -21.07 12.00 -12.13
CA LEU A 344 -22.18 11.08 -12.30
C LEU A 344 -22.06 10.27 -13.59
N SER A 345 -21.73 10.94 -14.71
CA SER A 345 -21.54 10.23 -15.99
C SER A 345 -20.37 9.24 -15.94
N LEU A 346 -19.24 9.65 -15.33
CA LEU A 346 -18.09 8.74 -15.15
C LEU A 346 -18.47 7.53 -14.29
N LEU A 347 -19.20 7.76 -13.19
CA LEU A 347 -19.67 6.69 -12.31
C LEU A 347 -20.59 5.72 -13.07
N VAL A 348 -21.59 6.23 -13.75
CA VAL A 348 -22.57 5.40 -14.48
C VAL A 348 -21.87 4.60 -15.60
N VAL A 349 -21.01 5.25 -16.39
CA VAL A 349 -20.27 4.56 -17.46
C VAL A 349 -19.36 3.47 -16.88
N SER A 350 -18.62 3.75 -15.83
CA SER A 350 -17.73 2.75 -15.22
C SER A 350 -18.50 1.58 -14.61
N LEU A 351 -19.63 1.82 -13.94
CA LEU A 351 -20.49 0.76 -13.41
C LEU A 351 -21.07 -0.12 -14.52
N ILE A 352 -21.57 0.49 -15.61
CA ILE A 352 -22.10 -0.27 -16.75
C ILE A 352 -21.02 -1.12 -17.40
N LEU A 353 -19.84 -0.55 -17.68
CA LEU A 353 -18.73 -1.28 -18.29
C LEU A 353 -18.24 -2.44 -17.40
N SER A 354 -18.11 -2.22 -16.10
CA SER A 354 -17.72 -3.29 -15.16
C SER A 354 -18.78 -4.37 -15.04
N LEU A 355 -20.08 -4.02 -15.03
CA LEU A 355 -21.16 -4.97 -15.00
C LEU A 355 -21.21 -5.81 -16.29
N LEU A 356 -21.04 -5.17 -17.46
CA LEU A 356 -20.93 -5.86 -18.74
C LEU A 356 -19.73 -6.82 -18.77
N LEU A 357 -18.58 -6.39 -18.25
CA LEU A 357 -17.40 -7.24 -18.16
C LEU A 357 -17.67 -8.50 -17.30
N CYS A 358 -18.28 -8.33 -16.11
CA CYS A 358 -18.62 -9.44 -15.24
C CYS A 358 -19.63 -10.40 -15.87
N THR A 359 -20.61 -9.90 -16.65
CA THR A 359 -21.64 -10.74 -17.28
C THR A 359 -21.18 -11.41 -18.56
N LEU A 360 -20.38 -10.72 -19.39
CA LEU A 360 -19.90 -11.26 -20.67
C LEU A 360 -18.73 -12.24 -20.49
N MET A 361 -17.92 -12.06 -19.45
CA MET A 361 -16.75 -12.90 -19.16
C MET A 361 -16.94 -13.74 -17.88
N GLU A 362 -18.16 -14.14 -17.57
CA GLU A 362 -18.49 -14.89 -16.35
C GLU A 362 -17.66 -16.18 -16.22
N GLY A 363 -17.39 -16.88 -17.31
CA GLY A 363 -16.58 -18.09 -17.31
C GLY A 363 -15.11 -17.88 -16.91
N ASP A 364 -14.51 -16.76 -17.29
CA ASP A 364 -13.10 -16.44 -16.97
C ASP A 364 -12.94 -15.71 -15.64
N ILE A 365 -13.86 -14.79 -15.33
CA ILE A 365 -13.82 -13.93 -14.13
C ILE A 365 -14.46 -14.60 -12.92
N GLN A 366 -15.39 -15.54 -13.15
CA GLN A 366 -16.17 -16.26 -12.13
C GLN A 366 -17.00 -15.36 -11.19
N LEU A 367 -16.92 -14.03 -11.30
CA LEU A 367 -17.61 -13.09 -10.41
C LEU A 367 -19.03 -12.80 -10.91
N PRO A 368 -20.07 -13.19 -10.14
CA PRO A 368 -21.44 -12.90 -10.50
C PRO A 368 -21.77 -11.41 -10.40
N TRP A 369 -22.76 -10.92 -11.13
CA TRP A 369 -23.17 -9.51 -11.15
C TRP A 369 -23.51 -8.95 -9.77
N TRP A 370 -24.16 -9.74 -8.91
CA TRP A 370 -24.46 -9.34 -7.52
C TRP A 370 -23.20 -9.18 -6.66
N GLY A 371 -22.17 -9.99 -6.93
CA GLY A 371 -20.86 -9.87 -6.28
C GLY A 371 -20.21 -8.54 -6.60
N PHE A 372 -20.28 -8.09 -7.86
CA PHE A 372 -19.79 -6.76 -8.25
C PHE A 372 -20.52 -5.61 -7.52
N VAL A 373 -21.87 -5.68 -7.45
CA VAL A 373 -22.69 -4.67 -6.74
C VAL A 373 -22.33 -4.66 -5.25
N PHE A 374 -22.17 -5.82 -4.64
CA PHE A 374 -21.76 -5.92 -3.23
C PHE A 374 -20.36 -5.36 -2.99
N ALA A 375 -19.38 -5.66 -3.86
CA ALA A 375 -18.03 -5.09 -3.79
C ALA A 375 -18.03 -3.56 -3.86
N THR A 376 -18.81 -3.00 -4.79
CA THR A 376 -18.97 -1.54 -4.93
C THR A 376 -19.62 -0.92 -3.68
N GLY A 377 -20.61 -1.58 -3.10
CA GLY A 377 -21.25 -1.16 -1.84
C GLY A 377 -20.27 -1.12 -0.67
N LEU A 378 -19.41 -2.14 -0.55
CA LEU A 378 -18.35 -2.17 0.46
C LEU A 378 -17.33 -1.04 0.25
N ALA A 379 -16.89 -0.82 -1.00
CA ALA A 379 -15.99 0.29 -1.32
C ALA A 379 -16.57 1.64 -0.87
N LEU A 380 -17.84 1.90 -1.15
CA LEU A 380 -18.52 3.15 -0.75
C LEU A 380 -18.57 3.32 0.77
N ILE A 381 -18.93 2.25 1.50
CA ILE A 381 -19.05 2.29 2.98
C ILE A 381 -17.69 2.56 3.64
N PHE A 382 -16.63 1.89 3.18
CA PHE A 382 -15.33 1.95 3.82
C PHE A 382 -14.44 3.11 3.36
N THR A 383 -14.70 3.72 2.21
CA THR A 383 -13.88 4.83 1.69
C THR A 383 -13.84 6.00 2.67
N LEU A 384 -14.96 6.44 3.21
CA LEU A 384 -15.00 7.59 4.12
C LEU A 384 -14.26 7.30 5.45
N PRO A 385 -14.55 6.22 6.19
CA PRO A 385 -13.85 5.92 7.43
C PRO A 385 -12.34 5.76 7.25
N ILE A 386 -11.91 5.01 6.24
CA ILE A 386 -10.49 4.77 5.99
C ILE A 386 -9.79 6.07 5.54
N SER A 387 -10.45 6.91 4.70
CA SER A 387 -9.91 8.22 4.32
C SER A 387 -9.67 9.13 5.51
N ILE A 388 -10.57 9.14 6.51
CA ILE A 388 -10.41 9.94 7.73
C ILE A 388 -9.17 9.48 8.52
N ILE A 389 -9.03 8.16 8.71
CA ILE A 389 -7.86 7.60 9.41
C ILE A 389 -6.59 7.93 8.64
N THR A 390 -6.55 7.68 7.34
CA THR A 390 -5.37 7.95 6.50
C THR A 390 -4.99 9.43 6.51
N ALA A 391 -5.97 10.33 6.39
CA ALA A 391 -5.74 11.78 6.39
C ALA A 391 -5.21 12.31 7.73
N THR A 392 -5.56 11.69 8.85
CA THR A 392 -5.15 12.13 10.19
C THR A 392 -3.89 11.46 10.71
N THR A 393 -3.61 10.25 10.27
CA THR A 393 -2.51 9.41 10.83
C THR A 393 -1.44 9.04 9.81
N ASN A 394 -1.66 9.25 8.53
CA ASN A 394 -0.83 8.74 7.41
C ASN A 394 -0.70 7.20 7.41
N VAL A 395 -1.59 6.49 8.10
CA VAL A 395 -1.66 5.02 8.10
C VAL A 395 -3.00 4.62 7.50
N SER A 396 -2.99 3.79 6.46
CA SER A 396 -4.20 3.33 5.77
C SER A 396 -4.54 1.89 6.17
N PRO A 397 -5.61 1.66 6.96
CA PRO A 397 -6.10 0.31 7.22
C PRO A 397 -6.53 -0.40 5.93
N GLY A 398 -6.07 -1.63 5.71
CA GLY A 398 -6.39 -2.41 4.51
C GLY A 398 -7.76 -3.08 4.59
N LEU A 399 -8.58 -2.96 3.55
CA LEU A 399 -9.87 -3.66 3.41
C LEU A 399 -9.72 -5.08 2.81
N ASN A 400 -8.53 -5.43 2.32
CA ASN A 400 -8.26 -6.65 1.57
C ASN A 400 -8.75 -7.92 2.28
N ILE A 401 -8.36 -8.11 3.52
CA ILE A 401 -8.70 -9.31 4.31
C ILE A 401 -10.21 -9.47 4.48
N LEU A 402 -10.93 -8.38 4.76
CA LEU A 402 -12.39 -8.45 4.92
C LEU A 402 -13.10 -8.80 3.62
N THR A 403 -12.66 -8.25 2.49
CA THR A 403 -13.26 -8.55 1.18
C THR A 403 -13.04 -10.00 0.78
N GLU A 404 -11.83 -10.51 0.96
CA GLU A 404 -11.50 -11.91 0.69
C GLU A 404 -12.27 -12.86 1.61
N TYR A 405 -12.37 -12.53 2.90
CA TYR A 405 -13.11 -13.30 3.90
C TYR A 405 -14.61 -13.38 3.55
N LEU A 406 -15.26 -12.24 3.27
CA LEU A 406 -16.68 -12.21 2.95
C LEU A 406 -17.00 -13.00 1.67
N MET A 407 -16.25 -12.77 0.60
CA MET A 407 -16.49 -13.48 -0.66
C MET A 407 -16.17 -14.96 -0.54
N GLY A 408 -15.14 -15.34 0.20
CA GLY A 408 -14.78 -16.72 0.45
C GLY A 408 -15.81 -17.50 1.27
N ILE A 409 -16.59 -16.83 2.13
CA ILE A 409 -17.74 -17.45 2.82
C ILE A 409 -18.94 -17.60 1.90
N ILE A 410 -19.27 -16.52 1.16
CA ILE A 410 -20.51 -16.46 0.35
C ILE A 410 -20.36 -17.33 -0.91
N TYR A 411 -19.17 -17.39 -1.51
CA TYR A 411 -18.91 -18.06 -2.78
C TYR A 411 -17.61 -18.88 -2.73
N PRO A 412 -17.58 -19.95 -1.90
CA PRO A 412 -16.38 -20.76 -1.69
C PRO A 412 -15.97 -21.58 -2.92
N GLY A 413 -14.69 -21.91 -3.03
CA GLY A 413 -14.15 -22.76 -4.11
C GLY A 413 -13.92 -22.03 -5.43
N ARG A 414 -14.08 -20.71 -5.47
CA ARG A 414 -13.94 -19.85 -6.66
C ARG A 414 -12.85 -18.79 -6.45
N PRO A 415 -11.58 -19.13 -6.61
CA PRO A 415 -10.47 -18.22 -6.30
C PRO A 415 -10.45 -16.97 -7.17
N ILE A 416 -10.80 -17.07 -8.46
CA ILE A 416 -10.81 -15.94 -9.38
C ILE A 416 -11.92 -14.94 -9.00
N ALA A 417 -13.12 -15.45 -8.65
CA ALA A 417 -14.22 -14.60 -8.17
C ALA A 417 -13.83 -13.82 -6.92
N ASN A 418 -13.14 -14.48 -5.96
CA ASN A 418 -12.67 -13.86 -4.72
C ASN A 418 -11.70 -12.72 -4.99
N VAL A 419 -10.72 -12.94 -5.86
CA VAL A 419 -9.72 -11.93 -6.23
C VAL A 419 -10.33 -10.77 -7.02
N CYS A 420 -11.27 -11.05 -7.94
CA CYS A 420 -12.01 -10.02 -8.66
C CYS A 420 -12.85 -9.16 -7.70
N PHE A 421 -13.53 -9.80 -6.74
CA PHE A 421 -14.29 -9.10 -5.70
C PHE A 421 -13.39 -8.17 -4.85
N LYS A 422 -12.23 -8.67 -4.40
CA LYS A 422 -11.21 -7.86 -3.73
C LYS A 422 -10.77 -6.67 -4.58
N THR A 423 -10.54 -6.87 -5.87
CA THR A 423 -10.13 -5.81 -6.79
C THR A 423 -11.20 -4.71 -6.88
N TYR A 424 -12.46 -5.08 -7.07
CA TYR A 424 -13.55 -4.10 -7.14
C TYR A 424 -13.84 -3.41 -5.80
N ALA A 425 -13.63 -4.05 -4.66
CA ALA A 425 -13.88 -3.44 -3.36
C ALA A 425 -12.66 -2.70 -2.81
N TYR A 426 -11.57 -3.41 -2.55
CA TYR A 426 -10.40 -2.85 -1.86
C TYR A 426 -9.60 -1.88 -2.73
N ILE A 427 -9.32 -2.27 -3.99
CA ILE A 427 -8.49 -1.42 -4.85
C ILE A 427 -9.23 -0.17 -5.30
N SER A 428 -10.53 -0.27 -5.60
CA SER A 428 -11.34 0.92 -5.91
C SER A 428 -11.37 1.91 -4.74
N MET A 429 -11.47 1.42 -3.50
CA MET A 429 -11.36 2.24 -2.30
C MET A 429 -9.96 2.88 -2.18
N GLY A 430 -8.90 2.10 -2.34
CA GLY A 430 -7.52 2.61 -2.28
C GLY A 430 -7.23 3.68 -3.33
N GLN A 431 -7.70 3.48 -4.56
CA GLN A 431 -7.59 4.47 -5.64
C GLN A 431 -8.44 5.71 -5.37
N ALA A 432 -9.62 5.56 -4.76
CA ALA A 432 -10.43 6.71 -4.34
C ALA A 432 -9.71 7.56 -3.29
N ILE A 433 -9.01 6.95 -2.33
CA ILE A 433 -8.20 7.65 -1.32
C ILE A 433 -7.03 8.39 -1.99
N SER A 434 -6.33 7.75 -2.91
CA SER A 434 -5.25 8.39 -3.68
C SER A 434 -5.76 9.58 -4.50
N PHE A 435 -6.90 9.42 -5.17
CA PHE A 435 -7.56 10.50 -5.90
C PHE A 435 -7.95 11.67 -4.99
N LEU A 436 -8.51 11.39 -3.82
CA LEU A 436 -8.85 12.44 -2.83
C LEU A 436 -7.60 13.15 -2.31
N SER A 437 -6.47 12.46 -2.15
CA SER A 437 -5.18 13.04 -1.78
C SER A 437 -4.69 14.03 -2.84
N ASP A 438 -4.74 13.67 -4.13
CA ASP A 438 -4.39 14.56 -5.22
C ASP A 438 -5.33 15.78 -5.31
N LEU A 439 -6.65 15.58 -5.14
CA LEU A 439 -7.60 16.70 -5.09
C LEU A 439 -7.30 17.64 -3.92
N LYS A 440 -6.87 17.10 -2.76
CA LYS A 440 -6.46 17.90 -1.61
C LYS A 440 -5.15 18.65 -1.87
N LEU A 441 -4.19 18.04 -2.56
CA LEU A 441 -2.98 18.71 -3.05
C LEU A 441 -3.34 19.89 -3.96
N GLY A 442 -4.23 19.65 -4.94
CA GLY A 442 -4.73 20.72 -5.82
C GLY A 442 -5.45 21.83 -5.07
N HIS A 443 -6.19 21.51 -4.00
CA HIS A 443 -6.84 22.48 -3.13
C HIS A 443 -5.82 23.37 -2.39
N TYR A 444 -4.80 22.79 -1.79
CA TYR A 444 -3.76 23.54 -1.08
C TYR A 444 -2.87 24.36 -2.03
N MET A 445 -2.62 23.87 -3.24
CA MET A 445 -1.83 24.56 -4.27
C MET A 445 -2.66 25.47 -5.18
N LYS A 446 -3.98 25.64 -4.92
CA LYS A 446 -4.92 26.50 -5.62
C LYS A 446 -4.95 26.23 -7.13
N ILE A 447 -5.08 24.96 -7.49
CA ILE A 447 -5.18 24.52 -8.89
C ILE A 447 -6.65 24.61 -9.36
N PRO A 448 -6.93 25.05 -10.60
CA PRO A 448 -8.28 25.03 -11.14
C PRO A 448 -8.90 23.63 -11.09
N LYS A 449 -10.07 23.48 -10.44
CA LYS A 449 -10.72 22.19 -10.17
C LYS A 449 -10.96 21.36 -11.43
N LYS A 450 -11.39 22.01 -12.52
CA LYS A 450 -11.61 21.33 -13.82
C LYS A 450 -10.30 20.76 -14.40
N ALA A 451 -9.17 21.48 -14.24
CA ALA A 451 -7.86 21.01 -14.70
C ALA A 451 -7.44 19.75 -13.94
N MET A 452 -7.58 19.73 -12.62
CA MET A 452 -7.31 18.56 -11.80
C MET A 452 -8.10 17.33 -12.25
N PHE A 453 -9.41 17.49 -12.46
CA PHE A 453 -10.26 16.38 -12.89
C PHE A 453 -9.85 15.81 -14.25
N VAL A 454 -9.59 16.66 -15.23
CA VAL A 454 -9.22 16.20 -16.59
C VAL A 454 -7.85 15.52 -16.59
N VAL A 455 -6.87 16.09 -15.88
CA VAL A 455 -5.53 15.49 -15.74
C VAL A 455 -5.59 14.11 -15.09
N GLN A 456 -6.36 13.97 -13.99
CA GLN A 456 -6.58 12.70 -13.33
C GLN A 456 -7.26 11.67 -14.26
N LEU A 457 -8.34 12.06 -14.92
CA LEU A 457 -9.08 11.17 -15.81
C LEU A 457 -8.20 10.67 -16.96
N LEU A 458 -7.51 11.56 -17.66
CA LEU A 458 -6.65 11.19 -18.77
C LEU A 458 -5.43 10.40 -18.31
N GLY A 459 -4.80 10.81 -17.20
CA GLY A 459 -3.70 10.08 -16.59
C GLY A 459 -4.09 8.64 -16.24
N THR A 460 -5.25 8.44 -15.65
CA THR A 460 -5.79 7.11 -15.30
C THR A 460 -6.05 6.24 -16.54
N ILE A 461 -6.67 6.78 -17.58
CA ILE A 461 -6.93 6.05 -18.82
C ILE A 461 -5.61 5.63 -19.48
N ILE A 462 -4.66 6.54 -19.59
CA ILE A 462 -3.35 6.28 -20.19
C ILE A 462 -2.58 5.24 -19.39
N ALA A 463 -2.49 5.42 -18.07
CA ALA A 463 -1.77 4.50 -17.20
C ALA A 463 -2.38 3.08 -17.26
N GLY A 464 -3.70 2.95 -17.17
CA GLY A 464 -4.38 1.68 -17.30
C GLY A 464 -4.14 0.99 -18.65
N SER A 465 -4.17 1.75 -19.73
CA SER A 465 -3.89 1.23 -21.08
C SER A 465 -2.46 0.72 -21.21
N VAL A 466 -1.49 1.50 -20.72
CA VAL A 466 -0.06 1.11 -20.74
C VAL A 466 0.18 -0.16 -19.93
N ASN A 467 -0.39 -0.25 -18.73
CA ASN A 467 -0.23 -1.41 -17.87
C ASN A 467 -0.75 -2.69 -18.55
N ILE A 468 -1.93 -2.63 -19.17
CA ILE A 468 -2.51 -3.77 -19.91
C ILE A 468 -1.61 -4.15 -21.09
N ILE A 469 -1.14 -3.19 -21.88
CA ILE A 469 -0.30 -3.44 -23.05
C ILE A 469 1.03 -4.07 -22.63
N VAL A 470 1.69 -3.54 -21.60
CA VAL A 470 2.99 -4.06 -21.11
C VAL A 470 2.82 -5.47 -20.55
N ALA A 471 1.80 -5.69 -19.72
CA ALA A 471 1.53 -7.01 -19.16
C ALA A 471 1.21 -8.03 -20.26
N TRP A 472 0.37 -7.65 -21.23
CA TRP A 472 0.04 -8.51 -22.36
C TRP A 472 1.30 -8.87 -23.16
N TYR A 473 2.14 -7.89 -23.47
CA TYR A 473 3.39 -8.10 -24.20
C TYR A 473 4.31 -9.07 -23.44
N LEU A 474 4.53 -8.87 -22.14
CA LEU A 474 5.41 -9.72 -21.34
C LEU A 474 4.86 -11.16 -21.23
N LEU A 475 3.55 -11.30 -20.96
CA LEU A 475 2.89 -12.61 -20.83
C LEU A 475 2.83 -13.40 -22.14
N THR A 476 2.98 -12.74 -23.29
CA THR A 476 2.99 -13.41 -24.60
C THR A 476 4.39 -13.67 -25.13
N THR A 477 5.37 -12.82 -24.77
CA THR A 477 6.74 -12.87 -25.34
C THR A 477 7.69 -13.70 -24.48
N VAL A 478 7.54 -13.65 -23.14
CA VAL A 478 8.44 -14.38 -22.23
C VAL A 478 7.85 -15.75 -21.93
N GLU A 479 8.53 -16.81 -22.39
CA GLU A 479 8.14 -18.19 -22.09
C GLU A 479 8.27 -18.48 -20.59
N ASN A 480 7.26 -19.17 -20.04
CA ASN A 480 7.20 -19.59 -18.64
C ASN A 480 7.37 -18.46 -17.60
N ILE A 481 7.02 -17.22 -17.96
CA ILE A 481 7.06 -16.07 -17.05
C ILE A 481 6.30 -16.40 -15.74
N CYS A 482 6.83 -15.97 -14.59
CA CYS A 482 6.30 -16.23 -13.24
C CYS A 482 6.36 -17.71 -12.78
N GLN A 483 7.01 -18.61 -13.52
CA GLN A 483 7.14 -20.03 -13.17
C GLN A 483 8.61 -20.37 -12.88
N ASP A 484 9.06 -20.14 -11.65
CA ASP A 484 10.48 -20.24 -11.25
C ASP A 484 11.15 -21.55 -11.64
N GLN A 485 10.39 -22.66 -11.61
CA GLN A 485 10.94 -24.00 -11.90
C GLN A 485 11.16 -24.27 -13.38
N LEU A 486 10.40 -23.59 -14.25
CA LEU A 486 10.49 -23.74 -15.70
C LEU A 486 11.34 -22.63 -16.34
N LEU A 487 11.66 -21.59 -15.58
CA LEU A 487 12.53 -20.51 -16.03
C LEU A 487 14.01 -20.98 -16.05
N PRO A 488 14.81 -20.50 -16.99
CA PRO A 488 16.25 -20.70 -16.97
C PRO A 488 16.87 -20.27 -15.64
N PRO A 489 17.97 -20.92 -15.19
CA PRO A 489 18.69 -20.49 -14.00
C PRO A 489 19.05 -19.01 -14.07
N ASN A 490 18.82 -18.27 -12.98
CA ASN A 490 19.01 -16.81 -12.87
C ASN A 490 18.11 -15.96 -13.77
N SER A 491 16.99 -16.49 -14.24
CA SER A 491 16.01 -15.68 -14.97
C SER A 491 15.44 -14.57 -14.07
N PRO A 492 15.33 -13.33 -14.57
CA PRO A 492 14.81 -12.22 -13.78
C PRO A 492 13.27 -12.15 -13.73
N TRP A 493 12.53 -13.08 -14.34
CA TRP A 493 11.08 -13.00 -14.56
C TRP A 493 10.26 -13.84 -13.58
N THR A 494 10.51 -13.70 -12.29
CA THR A 494 9.93 -14.54 -11.22
C THR A 494 8.62 -14.04 -10.64
N CYS A 495 8.24 -12.79 -10.88
CA CYS A 495 6.95 -12.17 -10.49
C CYS A 495 6.59 -12.36 -8.99
N PRO A 496 7.41 -11.92 -8.04
CA PRO A 496 7.19 -12.23 -6.62
C PRO A 496 5.87 -11.66 -6.08
N GLY A 497 5.44 -10.49 -6.54
CA GLY A 497 4.16 -9.88 -6.16
C GLY A 497 2.95 -10.70 -6.62
N GLU A 498 2.99 -11.21 -7.84
CA GLU A 498 1.91 -12.01 -8.41
C GLU A 498 1.77 -13.36 -7.71
N ARG A 499 2.85 -13.91 -7.21
CA ARG A 499 2.85 -15.14 -6.42
C ARG A 499 2.16 -14.97 -5.07
N ILE A 500 2.46 -13.89 -4.33
CA ILE A 500 1.77 -13.56 -3.06
C ILE A 500 0.27 -13.39 -3.31
N PHE A 501 -0.08 -12.77 -4.42
CA PHE A 501 -1.47 -12.59 -4.82
C PHE A 501 -2.16 -13.93 -5.15
N PHE A 502 -1.45 -14.85 -5.79
CA PHE A 502 -1.92 -16.21 -6.03
C PHE A 502 -2.12 -16.99 -4.73
N ASP A 503 -1.14 -17.00 -3.82
CA ASP A 503 -1.23 -17.70 -2.53
C ASP A 503 -2.42 -17.19 -1.71
N ALA A 504 -2.66 -15.87 -1.69
CA ALA A 504 -3.85 -15.29 -1.07
C ALA A 504 -5.15 -15.79 -1.73
N SER A 505 -5.18 -15.90 -3.06
CA SER A 505 -6.37 -16.43 -3.78
C SER A 505 -6.69 -17.88 -3.41
N VAL A 506 -5.66 -18.67 -3.12
CA VAL A 506 -5.81 -20.06 -2.67
C VAL A 506 -6.39 -20.13 -1.27
N ILE A 507 -5.83 -19.37 -0.32
CA ILE A 507 -6.29 -19.35 1.08
C ILE A 507 -7.75 -18.92 1.16
N TRP A 508 -8.07 -17.80 0.54
CA TRP A 508 -9.36 -17.13 0.71
C TRP A 508 -10.42 -17.57 -0.29
N GLY A 509 -10.04 -17.84 -1.53
CA GLY A 509 -10.97 -18.15 -2.60
C GLY A 509 -11.14 -19.64 -2.88
N LEU A 510 -10.03 -20.38 -2.95
CA LEU A 510 -10.05 -21.80 -3.29
C LEU A 510 -10.46 -22.65 -2.07
N VAL A 511 -9.67 -22.64 -1.00
CA VAL A 511 -9.96 -23.40 0.23
C VAL A 511 -11.10 -22.75 1.00
N GLY A 512 -11.04 -21.45 1.14
CA GLY A 512 -12.07 -20.62 1.74
C GLY A 512 -11.98 -20.50 3.26
N PRO A 513 -12.51 -19.39 3.83
CA PRO A 513 -12.40 -19.09 5.25
C PRO A 513 -13.04 -20.15 6.17
N ASN A 514 -14.10 -20.81 5.72
CA ASN A 514 -14.78 -21.81 6.53
C ASN A 514 -13.90 -23.02 6.88
N ARG A 515 -13.01 -23.42 5.94
CA ARG A 515 -12.08 -24.54 6.16
C ARG A 515 -10.80 -24.14 6.90
N ILE A 516 -10.55 -22.85 7.08
CA ILE A 516 -9.37 -22.33 7.80
C ILE A 516 -9.78 -21.73 9.15
N PHE A 517 -10.75 -20.81 9.15
CA PHE A 517 -11.19 -20.04 10.32
C PHE A 517 -12.57 -20.43 10.82
N GLY A 518 -13.32 -21.31 10.14
CA GLY A 518 -14.61 -21.83 10.57
C GLY A 518 -14.49 -23.01 11.53
N SER A 519 -15.62 -23.64 11.84
CA SER A 519 -15.71 -24.81 12.74
C SER A 519 -14.93 -26.03 12.23
N GLU A 520 -14.72 -26.12 10.93
CA GLU A 520 -13.96 -27.20 10.29
C GLU A 520 -12.45 -26.90 10.21
N GLY A 521 -12.05 -25.67 10.52
CA GLY A 521 -10.68 -25.19 10.40
C GLY A 521 -9.85 -25.34 11.66
N ASN A 522 -8.55 -24.98 11.54
CA ASN A 522 -7.60 -25.05 12.64
C ASN A 522 -7.60 -23.76 13.50
N TYR A 523 -8.24 -22.67 13.03
CA TYR A 523 -8.11 -21.34 13.62
C TYR A 523 -9.46 -20.65 13.95
N PRO A 524 -10.51 -21.34 14.47
CA PRO A 524 -11.84 -20.73 14.70
C PRO A 524 -11.82 -19.61 15.74
N ALA A 525 -10.89 -19.65 16.70
CA ALA A 525 -10.78 -18.65 17.75
C ALA A 525 -10.44 -17.25 17.22
N LEU A 526 -9.85 -17.14 16.01
CA LEU A 526 -9.52 -15.84 15.42
C LEU A 526 -10.75 -15.00 15.05
N ASN A 527 -11.92 -15.60 14.88
CA ASN A 527 -13.16 -14.85 14.63
C ASN A 527 -13.55 -13.94 15.82
N TRP A 528 -13.13 -14.23 17.05
CA TRP A 528 -13.35 -13.36 18.19
C TRP A 528 -12.66 -12.00 18.09
N PHE A 529 -11.65 -11.88 17.21
CA PHE A 529 -10.99 -10.62 16.96
C PHE A 529 -11.91 -9.58 16.30
N PHE A 530 -12.93 -9.99 15.54
CA PHE A 530 -13.95 -9.06 15.05
C PHE A 530 -14.67 -8.36 16.20
N LEU A 531 -15.08 -9.11 17.22
CA LEU A 531 -15.73 -8.55 18.41
C LEU A 531 -14.76 -7.68 19.23
N GLY A 532 -13.52 -8.16 19.43
CA GLY A 532 -12.48 -7.38 20.11
C GLY A 532 -12.20 -6.05 19.44
N GLY A 533 -12.09 -6.06 18.10
CA GLY A 533 -11.90 -4.85 17.28
C GLY A 533 -13.08 -3.87 17.36
N ALA A 534 -14.31 -4.36 17.47
CA ALA A 534 -15.48 -3.52 17.65
C ALA A 534 -15.52 -2.86 19.04
N LEU A 535 -15.14 -3.58 20.07
CA LEU A 535 -15.25 -3.09 21.46
C LEU A 535 -14.09 -2.18 21.86
N ALA A 536 -12.87 -2.40 21.36
CA ALA A 536 -11.69 -1.66 21.79
C ALA A 536 -11.81 -0.13 21.62
N PRO A 537 -12.27 0.42 20.46
CA PRO A 537 -12.47 1.86 20.32
C PRO A 537 -13.56 2.41 21.24
N VAL A 538 -14.60 1.62 21.53
CA VAL A 538 -15.69 2.02 22.45
C VAL A 538 -15.15 2.18 23.88
N ILE A 539 -14.30 1.24 24.31
CA ILE A 539 -13.66 1.31 25.63
C ILE A 539 -12.80 2.58 25.73
N VAL A 540 -11.98 2.87 24.72
CA VAL A 540 -11.13 4.08 24.71
C VAL A 540 -11.99 5.36 24.72
N TRP A 541 -13.09 5.37 23.95
CA TRP A 541 -14.02 6.51 23.94
C TRP A 541 -14.71 6.72 25.30
N LEU A 542 -15.12 5.64 25.98
CA LEU A 542 -15.68 5.71 27.33
C LEU A 542 -14.64 6.21 28.34
N LEU A 543 -13.40 5.71 28.27
CA LEU A 543 -12.30 6.20 29.09
C LEU A 543 -12.00 7.69 28.85
N HIS A 544 -12.01 8.12 27.59
CA HIS A 544 -11.82 9.53 27.25
C HIS A 544 -12.94 10.42 27.85
N LYS A 545 -14.20 9.94 27.87
CA LYS A 545 -15.31 10.65 28.50
C LYS A 545 -15.26 10.62 30.04
N ALA A 546 -14.84 9.49 30.61
CA ALA A 546 -14.76 9.33 32.06
C ALA A 546 -13.61 10.15 32.68
N PHE A 547 -12.51 10.31 31.95
CA PHE A 547 -11.28 10.98 32.41
C PHE A 547 -10.86 12.13 31.48
N PRO A 548 -11.66 13.20 31.35
CA PRO A 548 -11.38 14.32 30.41
C PRO A 548 -10.12 15.10 30.74
N GLN A 549 -9.62 15.01 31.98
CA GLN A 549 -8.35 15.62 32.41
C GLN A 549 -7.10 14.96 31.79
N HIS A 550 -7.23 13.69 31.37
CA HIS A 550 -6.11 12.94 30.77
C HIS A 550 -6.13 13.04 29.24
N ARG A 551 -5.61 14.14 28.69
CA ARG A 551 -5.59 14.42 27.24
C ARG A 551 -4.91 13.32 26.40
N TRP A 552 -3.99 12.54 26.98
CA TRP A 552 -3.27 11.50 26.25
C TRP A 552 -4.19 10.33 25.80
N ILE A 553 -5.33 10.12 26.48
CA ILE A 553 -6.30 9.08 26.10
C ILE A 553 -6.86 9.34 24.69
N ALA A 554 -7.05 10.61 24.32
CA ALA A 554 -7.52 10.98 22.98
C ALA A 554 -6.53 10.62 21.85
N PHE A 555 -5.25 10.42 22.17
CA PHE A 555 -4.22 10.02 21.21
C PHE A 555 -4.09 8.49 21.06
N ILE A 556 -4.84 7.69 21.83
CA ILE A 556 -4.90 6.24 21.64
C ILE A 556 -5.78 5.97 20.40
N HIS A 557 -5.12 5.57 19.31
CA HIS A 557 -5.77 5.35 18.03
C HIS A 557 -5.83 3.86 17.71
N ILE A 558 -6.89 3.18 18.16
CA ILE A 558 -7.01 1.71 18.06
C ILE A 558 -6.83 1.17 16.64
N PRO A 559 -7.44 1.77 15.58
CA PRO A 559 -7.20 1.29 14.21
C PRO A 559 -5.73 1.31 13.80
N VAL A 560 -4.97 2.33 14.19
CA VAL A 560 -3.53 2.44 13.89
C VAL A 560 -2.72 1.46 14.74
N LEU A 561 -3.06 1.31 16.01
CA LEU A 561 -2.40 0.39 16.93
C LEU A 561 -2.57 -1.07 16.48
N LEU A 562 -3.78 -1.49 16.14
CA LEU A 562 -4.06 -2.83 15.63
C LEU A 562 -3.55 -3.01 14.19
N GLY A 563 -3.67 -1.97 13.36
CA GLY A 563 -3.15 -1.98 11.99
C GLY A 563 -1.64 -2.00 11.89
N ALA A 564 -0.90 -1.77 12.99
CA ALA A 564 0.55 -1.70 13.00
C ALA A 564 1.22 -2.96 12.42
N THR A 565 0.65 -4.14 12.63
CA THR A 565 1.24 -5.41 12.21
C THR A 565 0.60 -6.02 10.96
N HIS A 566 -0.38 -5.35 10.35
CA HIS A 566 -1.09 -5.90 9.20
C HIS A 566 -0.21 -6.07 7.95
N ALA A 567 0.89 -5.33 7.86
CA ALA A 567 1.87 -5.46 6.78
C ALA A 567 2.90 -6.58 7.03
N LEU A 568 2.88 -7.23 8.18
CA LEU A 568 3.77 -8.32 8.56
C LEU A 568 3.08 -9.68 8.31
N PRO A 569 3.64 -10.59 7.52
CA PRO A 569 4.52 -10.36 6.38
C PRO A 569 3.76 -9.74 5.19
N PRO A 570 4.38 -9.11 4.19
CA PRO A 570 5.79 -9.24 3.79
C PRO A 570 6.75 -8.26 4.44
N ALA A 571 6.28 -7.18 5.12
CA ALA A 571 7.18 -6.35 5.93
C ALA A 571 7.84 -7.20 7.03
N THR A 572 8.96 -6.74 7.53
CA THR A 572 9.76 -7.45 8.52
C THR A 572 9.95 -6.59 9.78
N THR A 573 10.41 -7.21 10.85
CA THR A 573 10.69 -6.48 12.09
C THR A 573 11.80 -5.43 11.93
N LEU A 574 12.72 -5.66 10.98
CA LEU A 574 13.74 -4.70 10.59
C LEU A 574 13.14 -3.39 10.04
N ASN A 575 12.11 -3.50 9.17
CA ASN A 575 11.42 -2.34 8.63
C ASN A 575 10.80 -1.49 9.76
N PHE A 576 10.07 -2.14 10.69
CA PHE A 576 9.40 -1.47 11.80
C PHE A 576 10.38 -0.81 12.77
N ASN A 577 11.41 -1.52 13.21
CA ASN A 577 12.42 -0.98 14.13
C ASN A 577 13.07 0.28 13.56
N THR A 578 13.46 0.22 12.29
CA THR A 578 14.11 1.32 11.60
C THR A 578 13.15 2.50 11.39
N TRP A 579 11.94 2.23 10.90
CA TRP A 579 10.91 3.22 10.66
C TRP A 579 10.51 3.99 11.93
N ILE A 580 10.24 3.26 13.03
CA ILE A 580 9.88 3.84 14.32
C ILE A 580 11.02 4.72 14.87
N THR A 581 12.26 4.24 14.77
CA THR A 581 13.44 4.97 15.29
C THR A 581 13.64 6.28 14.51
N VAL A 582 13.65 6.22 13.19
CA VAL A 582 13.84 7.41 12.33
C VAL A 582 12.67 8.37 12.48
N GLY A 583 11.43 7.88 12.46
CA GLY A 583 10.25 8.71 12.68
C GLY A 583 10.25 9.42 14.04
N THR A 584 10.70 8.74 15.10
CA THR A 584 10.85 9.35 16.44
C THR A 584 11.93 10.42 16.44
N ILE A 585 13.07 10.19 15.81
CA ILE A 585 14.15 11.18 15.73
C ILE A 585 13.65 12.46 15.06
N PHE A 586 13.01 12.35 13.89
CA PHE A 586 12.59 13.51 13.12
C PHE A 586 11.34 14.19 13.67
N ASN A 587 10.27 13.43 13.97
CA ASN A 587 8.96 14.00 14.33
C ASN A 587 8.78 14.23 15.84
N TYR A 588 9.71 13.79 16.68
CA TYR A 588 9.72 14.17 18.10
C TYR A 588 10.93 15.04 18.42
N PHE A 589 12.18 14.53 18.27
CA PHE A 589 13.36 15.27 18.73
C PHE A 589 13.63 16.50 17.85
N ILE A 590 13.74 16.36 16.53
CA ILE A 590 14.02 17.48 15.64
C ILE A 590 12.85 18.47 15.63
N PHE A 591 11.61 17.99 15.57
CA PHE A 591 10.41 18.84 15.64
C PHE A 591 10.38 19.67 16.94
N ARG A 592 10.73 19.07 18.08
CA ARG A 592 10.66 19.74 19.39
C ARG A 592 11.81 20.70 19.63
N TYR A 593 13.04 20.29 19.29
CA TYR A 593 14.25 21.05 19.64
C TYR A 593 14.78 21.92 18.51
N GLN A 594 14.48 21.60 17.26
CA GLN A 594 14.95 22.33 16.07
C GLN A 594 13.81 22.57 15.07
N LYS A 595 12.71 23.17 15.54
CA LYS A 595 11.47 23.35 14.78
C LYS A 595 11.68 24.05 13.43
N VAL A 596 12.56 25.06 13.36
CA VAL A 596 12.89 25.80 12.13
C VAL A 596 13.57 24.88 11.10
N THR A 597 14.49 24.02 11.54
CA THR A 597 15.16 23.05 10.67
C THR A 597 14.17 22.01 10.16
N TRP A 598 13.31 21.49 11.05
CA TRP A 598 12.24 20.57 10.68
C TRP A 598 11.31 21.16 9.63
N GLN A 599 10.79 22.37 9.87
CA GLN A 599 9.89 23.07 8.96
C GLN A 599 10.49 23.28 7.57
N ARG A 600 11.80 23.59 7.49
CA ARG A 600 12.48 23.90 6.24
C ARG A 600 12.92 22.66 5.46
N TYR A 601 13.33 21.60 6.12
CA TYR A 601 14.06 20.51 5.48
C TYR A 601 13.37 19.14 5.58
N ASN A 602 12.47 18.89 6.52
CA ASN A 602 11.92 17.56 6.78
C ASN A 602 11.27 16.93 5.54
N TYR A 603 10.32 17.63 4.92
CA TYR A 603 9.63 17.12 3.73
C TYR A 603 10.53 17.11 2.49
N VAL A 604 11.45 18.07 2.37
CA VAL A 604 12.44 18.11 1.29
C VAL A 604 13.41 16.94 1.39
N LEU A 605 13.83 16.59 2.61
CA LEU A 605 14.70 15.43 2.84
C LEU A 605 14.01 14.13 2.48
N SER A 606 12.75 13.92 2.92
CA SER A 606 11.96 12.76 2.52
C SER A 606 11.89 12.62 1.00
N ALA A 607 11.50 13.69 0.32
CA ALA A 607 11.40 13.70 -1.14
C ALA A 607 12.77 13.46 -1.83
N ALA A 608 13.86 14.00 -1.29
CA ALA A 608 15.19 13.79 -1.83
C ALA A 608 15.67 12.34 -1.69
N LEU A 609 15.37 11.70 -0.55
CA LEU A 609 15.72 10.29 -0.30
C LEU A 609 14.91 9.36 -1.23
N ASP A 610 13.61 9.60 -1.40
CA ASP A 610 12.76 8.84 -2.33
C ASP A 610 13.21 8.98 -3.78
N ALA A 611 13.55 10.21 -4.21
CA ALA A 611 14.11 10.46 -5.52
C ALA A 611 15.47 9.77 -5.71
N GLY A 612 16.33 9.85 -4.70
CA GLY A 612 17.65 9.20 -4.71
C GLY A 612 17.54 7.68 -4.85
N LEU A 613 16.61 7.06 -4.11
CA LEU A 613 16.34 5.63 -4.19
C LEU A 613 15.91 5.22 -5.62
N ALA A 614 14.99 5.96 -6.22
CA ALA A 614 14.50 5.65 -7.56
C ALA A 614 15.60 5.84 -8.63
N PHE A 615 16.38 6.92 -8.57
CA PHE A 615 17.50 7.14 -9.50
C PHE A 615 18.58 6.06 -9.36
N MET A 616 18.92 5.69 -8.13
CA MET A 616 19.88 4.63 -7.86
C MET A 616 19.38 3.27 -8.36
N GLY A 617 18.10 2.94 -8.15
CA GLY A 617 17.48 1.71 -8.64
C GLY A 617 17.56 1.59 -10.16
N VAL A 618 17.24 2.67 -10.88
CA VAL A 618 17.36 2.72 -12.34
C VAL A 618 18.83 2.61 -12.79
N LEU A 619 19.75 3.30 -12.12
CA LEU A 619 21.18 3.23 -12.41
C LEU A 619 21.73 1.82 -12.22
N LEU A 620 21.42 1.17 -11.08
CA LEU A 620 21.85 -0.20 -10.80
C LEU A 620 21.28 -1.18 -11.82
N TYR A 621 20.05 -0.97 -12.27
CA TYR A 621 19.47 -1.79 -13.33
C TYR A 621 20.32 -1.74 -14.62
N PHE A 622 20.65 -0.55 -15.10
CA PHE A 622 21.39 -0.40 -16.36
C PHE A 622 22.89 -0.77 -16.25
N THR A 623 23.49 -0.70 -15.07
CA THR A 623 24.92 -0.93 -14.90
C THR A 623 25.28 -2.33 -14.42
N VAL A 624 24.47 -2.92 -13.55
CA VAL A 624 24.78 -4.18 -12.84
C VAL A 624 23.82 -5.28 -13.25
N ALA A 625 22.49 -5.01 -13.19
CA ALA A 625 21.50 -6.05 -13.36
C ALA A 625 21.36 -6.54 -14.81
N THR A 626 21.61 -5.70 -15.81
CA THR A 626 21.58 -6.09 -17.24
C THR A 626 22.71 -7.05 -17.60
N GLU A 627 23.85 -6.97 -16.94
CA GLU A 627 25.01 -7.84 -17.16
C GLU A 627 25.06 -9.03 -16.19
N ASN A 628 24.02 -9.24 -15.36
CA ASN A 628 23.97 -10.28 -14.30
C ASN A 628 25.20 -10.26 -13.38
N ARG A 629 25.83 -9.10 -13.21
CA ARG A 629 26.92 -8.92 -12.26
C ARG A 629 26.35 -8.80 -10.85
N SER A 630 26.92 -9.55 -9.92
CA SER A 630 26.63 -9.42 -8.49
C SER A 630 27.88 -8.98 -7.75
N ILE A 631 27.73 -8.03 -6.84
CA ILE A 631 28.81 -7.65 -5.93
C ILE A 631 28.71 -8.60 -4.73
N ASN A 632 29.57 -9.61 -4.69
CA ASN A 632 29.62 -10.55 -3.58
C ASN A 632 30.49 -10.00 -2.46
N TRP A 633 29.86 -9.51 -1.42
CA TRP A 633 30.51 -9.11 -0.18
C TRP A 633 29.66 -9.61 1.00
N TRP A 634 30.19 -9.60 2.20
CA TRP A 634 29.48 -10.12 3.38
C TRP A 634 28.04 -9.59 3.53
N GLY A 635 27.80 -8.31 3.28
CA GLY A 635 26.47 -7.70 3.38
C GLY A 635 25.48 -8.04 2.25
N SER A 636 25.91 -8.70 1.15
CA SER A 636 25.02 -9.15 0.08
C SER A 636 24.63 -10.63 0.17
N GLN A 637 25.19 -11.39 1.13
CA GLN A 637 25.01 -12.84 1.26
C GLN A 637 23.82 -13.26 2.13
N GLY A 638 22.93 -12.34 2.46
CA GLY A 638 21.80 -12.61 3.35
C GLY A 638 22.05 -12.14 4.79
N GLU A 639 21.11 -12.41 5.69
CA GLU A 639 21.15 -11.99 7.09
C GLU A 639 22.05 -12.88 7.97
N HIS A 640 22.53 -13.99 7.46
CA HIS A 640 23.26 -15.03 8.20
C HIS A 640 22.49 -15.63 9.39
N CYS A 641 21.16 -15.63 9.31
CA CYS A 641 20.24 -16.19 10.30
C CYS A 641 19.46 -17.36 9.70
N ASP A 642 20.13 -18.28 9.05
CA ASP A 642 19.48 -19.37 8.29
C ASP A 642 18.60 -20.27 9.17
N LEU A 643 18.97 -20.45 10.44
CA LEU A 643 18.18 -21.23 11.40
C LEU A 643 16.94 -20.52 11.95
N ALA A 644 16.75 -19.23 11.69
CA ALA A 644 15.58 -18.48 12.19
C ALA A 644 14.26 -19.02 11.60
N THR A 645 14.33 -19.60 10.40
CA THR A 645 13.17 -20.23 9.72
C THR A 645 12.94 -21.67 10.10
N CYS A 646 13.81 -22.27 10.91
CA CYS A 646 13.73 -23.67 11.26
C CYS A 646 12.66 -23.98 12.30
N PRO A 647 11.90 -25.09 12.15
CA PRO A 647 11.02 -25.61 13.18
C PRO A 647 11.79 -25.95 14.45
N THR A 648 11.10 -25.88 15.59
CA THR A 648 11.68 -26.18 16.90
C THR A 648 11.01 -27.36 17.61
N THR A 649 10.19 -28.15 16.90
CA THR A 649 9.58 -29.39 17.38
C THR A 649 10.48 -30.59 17.04
N GLU A 650 10.54 -31.56 17.95
CA GLU A 650 11.27 -32.83 17.76
C GLU A 650 10.69 -33.63 16.59
N GLY A 651 11.54 -34.25 15.78
CA GLY A 651 11.15 -35.13 14.69
C GLY A 651 10.70 -34.46 13.38
N VAL A 652 10.64 -33.14 13.30
CA VAL A 652 10.31 -32.42 12.07
C VAL A 652 11.56 -32.22 11.23
N ALA A 653 11.56 -32.81 10.02
CA ALA A 653 12.65 -32.68 9.06
C ALA A 653 12.29 -31.67 7.98
N VAL A 654 13.04 -30.58 7.87
CA VAL A 654 12.97 -29.57 6.82
C VAL A 654 14.35 -29.40 6.22
N ASP A 655 14.44 -29.29 4.90
CA ASP A 655 15.73 -29.12 4.21
C ASP A 655 16.47 -27.86 4.71
N GLY A 656 17.74 -28.05 5.09
CA GLY A 656 18.60 -26.99 5.63
C GLY A 656 18.44 -26.72 7.13
N CYS A 657 17.55 -27.44 7.82
CA CYS A 657 17.35 -27.30 9.26
C CYS A 657 17.87 -28.50 10.06
N PRO A 658 18.42 -28.29 11.27
CA PRO A 658 18.76 -29.37 12.17
C PRO A 658 17.51 -30.09 12.65
N VAL A 659 17.52 -31.44 12.60
CA VAL A 659 16.45 -32.23 13.21
C VAL A 659 16.72 -32.31 14.72
N LEU A 660 15.77 -31.88 15.51
CA LEU A 660 15.80 -31.99 16.97
C LEU A 660 15.29 -33.37 17.37
N TYR A 661 16.05 -34.11 18.20
CA TYR A 661 15.72 -35.41 18.71
C TYR A 661 15.38 -35.37 20.20
#